data_6ec6340bed6f85fdcc8329b5b5e737a7
#
_entry.id   6ec6340bed6f85fdcc8329b5b5e737a7
#
_cell.length_a   1.000
_cell.length_b   1.000
_cell.length_c   1.000
_cell.angle_alpha   90.00
_cell.angle_beta   90.00
_cell.angle_gamma   90.00
#
_symmetry.space_group_name_H-M   'P 1'
#
loop_
_entity.id
_entity.type
_entity.pdbx_description
1 polymer ?
#
loop_
_entity_poly.entity_id
_entity_poly.type
_entity_poly.pdbx_seq_one_letter_code
_entity_poly.pdbx_strand_id
1 'polypeptide(L)'
;MSYITATTAPYAVWYAGMEKNSKGPFYHYRDMAVDPTDFKLIPTLPRYGETQETIGKYRKGDLKPAKALKLTFERMYYHLYGTGPIKREENIAVEIIKMLFCKIIDELAPEDLCEFRATPTELTSDKGKKEIRKRIDNLYSKLLSDPEFGEMFKDESLEYDDDSIAYIVSILQGISLTDEETNTDALGDAYEVLLPSALKGESGQFFTPREIVRFAIEVINPDYKKNEKILDTACGSAGFLSVALESIRRQIAKLYETRGFSKEKLRSLLKDYSGKYVFGSDIDPLLYRISKSYMAIMGEGKGNIYNLDSLDLYDKLDENFKKQISKNSIDVITTNPPFGTQIKDTRKEVLAAYDLGHKIVDGEPISELLDGQDPDKLFVERDISYLKDATDSSDGGRMVIVLPKQNLSGANEDSVEFRKWLLKRVQITAVIDLPREAFQPHTGTKTSLIFLKKVKNIPDSYPVFMAVSEAVGHDRRGLSLYKKDDNGNDLLDDNNEKVIWNDLPEILAKYKEYEKRGSISDTQNGGPSCFVIDSQEILSDPARRIDAWYWDPNKNNIAKQLEESVGDEIKEIVRLGDLVVDNGIFYPGRHKRNYVEPGDNSVPFYSGTQILQVRPFDIKYQPKDYTPARKHFVEKDWILITRSGSTGRVVMVTDSMAGTMVTEHVIRVICDPELIDPYYVYAYLATEDIGKVLLEKGIYASVVDHITPEFVATIPVPRLAPEREKEIADRVRQAEKMRDQANKDFVFERNQIEKIMFENMKN
;
A
#
# COMPACT_ATOMS: atom_id res chain seq x y z
N MET A 1 16.11 -29.68 35.08
CA MET A 1 16.88 -30.93 35.00
C MET A 1 16.71 -31.87 36.20
N SER A 2 16.70 -31.44 37.45
CA SER A 2 16.54 -32.30 38.63
C SER A 2 15.25 -33.14 38.68
N TYR A 3 14.16 -32.73 38.02
CA TYR A 3 12.90 -33.52 37.98
C TYR A 3 12.95 -34.68 36.98
N ILE A 4 13.79 -34.59 35.93
CA ILE A 4 13.88 -35.61 34.88
C ILE A 4 14.73 -36.79 35.32
N THR A 5 15.73 -36.55 36.16
CA THR A 5 16.58 -37.60 36.72
C THR A 5 15.86 -38.54 37.68
N ALA A 6 14.73 -38.13 38.24
CA ALA A 6 13.92 -38.92 39.19
C ALA A 6 12.84 -39.81 38.54
N THR A 7 12.66 -39.71 37.21
CA THR A 7 11.63 -40.49 36.49
C THR A 7 12.24 -41.56 35.60
N THR A 8 11.49 -42.60 35.32
CA THR A 8 11.87 -43.66 34.36
C THR A 8 11.48 -43.35 32.90
N ALA A 9 11.06 -42.11 32.63
CA ALA A 9 10.62 -41.71 31.31
C ALA A 9 11.82 -41.50 30.38
N PRO A 10 11.86 -42.12 29.17
CA PRO A 10 12.95 -41.95 28.21
C PRO A 10 12.92 -40.60 27.48
N TYR A 11 11.78 -39.91 27.51
CA TYR A 11 11.61 -38.62 26.86
C TYR A 11 11.17 -37.53 27.85
N ALA A 12 11.62 -36.32 27.63
CA ALA A 12 11.24 -35.16 28.42
C ALA A 12 11.05 -33.92 27.56
N VAL A 13 10.10 -33.09 27.95
CA VAL A 13 9.86 -31.76 27.35
C VAL A 13 10.18 -30.73 28.41
N TRP A 14 11.08 -29.82 28.08
CA TRP A 14 11.35 -28.65 28.91
C TRP A 14 10.80 -27.41 28.26
N TYR A 15 10.01 -26.65 29.01
CA TYR A 15 9.40 -25.40 28.57
C TYR A 15 10.03 -24.26 29.39
N ALA A 16 10.85 -23.43 28.79
CA ALA A 16 11.32 -22.20 29.37
C ALA A 16 10.20 -21.16 29.27
N GLY A 17 9.50 -20.92 30.38
CA GLY A 17 8.29 -20.11 30.55
C GLY A 17 8.03 -18.95 29.58
N MET A 18 6.83 -18.33 29.69
CA MET A 18 6.36 -17.26 28.79
C MET A 18 7.08 -15.92 28.98
N GLU A 19 8.39 -15.84 28.96
CA GLU A 19 9.08 -14.57 28.79
C GLU A 19 9.20 -14.22 27.31
N LYS A 20 9.14 -12.92 27.00
CA LYS A 20 9.12 -12.35 25.64
C LYS A 20 10.26 -12.81 24.69
N ASN A 21 11.24 -13.55 25.19
CA ASN A 21 12.37 -14.12 24.49
C ASN A 21 12.53 -15.64 24.71
N SER A 22 11.48 -16.34 25.12
CA SER A 22 11.59 -17.78 25.35
C SER A 22 11.74 -18.55 24.04
N LYS A 23 12.85 -19.25 23.92
CA LYS A 23 13.00 -20.33 22.92
C LYS A 23 11.91 -21.37 23.22
N GLY A 24 11.24 -21.88 22.17
CA GLY A 24 10.14 -22.84 22.29
C GLY A 24 10.48 -24.12 23.07
N PRO A 25 9.57 -25.12 23.11
CA PRO A 25 9.82 -26.34 23.87
C PRO A 25 11.09 -27.06 23.39
N PHE A 26 11.89 -27.49 24.36
CA PHE A 26 13.06 -28.31 24.10
C PHE A 26 12.69 -29.77 24.40
N TYR A 27 12.91 -30.66 23.45
CA TYR A 27 12.64 -32.07 23.57
C TYR A 27 13.96 -32.81 23.87
N HIS A 28 13.96 -33.68 24.89
CA HIS A 28 15.13 -34.43 25.30
C HIS A 28 14.82 -35.92 25.29
N TYR A 29 15.80 -36.69 24.88
CA TYR A 29 15.80 -38.14 24.93
C TYR A 29 16.97 -38.61 25.78
N ARG A 30 16.77 -39.71 26.55
CA ARG A 30 17.84 -40.49 27.18
C ARG A 30 17.63 -41.98 26.93
N ASP A 31 18.70 -42.66 26.68
CA ASP A 31 18.66 -44.10 26.58
C ASP A 31 18.82 -44.74 27.96
N MET A 32 17.72 -45.21 28.53
CA MET A 32 17.68 -45.80 29.87
C MET A 32 18.50 -47.09 29.99
N ALA A 33 18.80 -47.78 28.87
CA ALA A 33 19.58 -49.00 28.87
C ALA A 33 21.08 -48.75 28.74
N VAL A 34 21.50 -47.60 28.16
CA VAL A 34 22.91 -47.27 27.91
C VAL A 34 23.43 -46.31 28.98
N ASP A 35 22.86 -45.13 29.10
CA ASP A 35 23.19 -44.13 30.12
C ASP A 35 21.97 -43.25 30.46
N PRO A 36 21.32 -43.49 31.60
CA PRO A 36 20.11 -42.76 31.97
C PRO A 36 20.38 -41.28 32.38
N THR A 37 21.64 -40.87 32.40
CA THR A 37 22.07 -39.48 32.75
C THR A 37 22.44 -38.67 31.51
N ASP A 38 22.67 -39.31 30.36
CA ASP A 38 23.02 -38.62 29.10
C ASP A 38 21.74 -38.19 28.34
N PHE A 39 21.38 -36.91 28.46
CA PHE A 39 20.24 -36.31 27.80
C PHE A 39 20.64 -35.71 26.47
N LYS A 40 20.10 -36.24 25.38
CA LYS A 40 20.29 -35.74 24.03
C LYS A 40 19.13 -34.86 23.61
N LEU A 41 19.40 -33.70 23.05
CA LEU A 41 18.38 -32.84 22.45
C LEU A 41 17.86 -33.50 21.18
N ILE A 42 16.53 -33.63 21.06
CA ILE A 42 15.88 -34.16 19.88
C ILE A 42 14.89 -33.12 19.33
N PRO A 43 14.61 -33.11 18.00
CA PRO A 43 13.78 -32.10 17.36
C PRO A 43 12.29 -32.20 17.74
N THR A 44 11.83 -33.39 18.09
CA THR A 44 10.43 -33.65 18.47
C THR A 44 10.33 -34.89 19.34
N LEU A 45 9.20 -35.11 20.00
CA LEU A 45 8.90 -36.38 20.66
C LEU A 45 8.51 -37.46 19.64
N PRO A 46 8.88 -38.74 19.90
CA PRO A 46 8.42 -39.83 19.07
C PRO A 46 6.89 -39.99 19.16
N ARG A 47 6.27 -40.35 18.05
CA ARG A 47 4.86 -40.77 18.02
C ARG A 47 4.68 -42.13 18.66
N TYR A 48 3.45 -42.51 18.98
CA TYR A 48 3.16 -43.86 19.48
C TYR A 48 3.66 -44.91 18.48
N GLY A 49 4.53 -45.81 18.96
CA GLY A 49 5.15 -46.86 18.14
C GLY A 49 6.46 -46.47 17.44
N GLU A 50 6.89 -45.18 17.51
CA GLU A 50 8.21 -44.78 16.99
C GLU A 50 9.31 -45.01 18.02
N THR A 51 10.47 -45.41 17.52
CA THR A 51 11.71 -45.53 18.30
C THR A 51 12.66 -44.36 17.97
N GLN A 52 13.73 -44.20 18.72
CA GLN A 52 14.75 -43.19 18.42
C GLN A 52 15.32 -43.34 16.98
N GLU A 53 15.38 -44.56 16.45
CA GLU A 53 15.88 -44.84 15.09
C GLU A 53 14.87 -44.48 14.00
N THR A 54 13.59 -44.48 14.31
CA THR A 54 12.51 -44.18 13.37
C THR A 54 11.99 -42.77 13.43
N ILE A 55 12.26 -42.03 14.52
CA ILE A 55 11.92 -40.63 14.63
C ILE A 55 12.54 -39.83 13.48
N GLY A 56 11.71 -39.00 12.80
CA GLY A 56 12.14 -38.21 11.66
C GLY A 56 12.17 -38.94 10.32
N LYS A 57 11.76 -40.20 10.27
CA LYS A 57 11.51 -40.92 9.01
C LYS A 57 10.06 -40.71 8.58
N TYR A 58 9.76 -39.50 8.14
CA TYR A 58 8.41 -39.11 7.73
C TYR A 58 8.00 -39.84 6.44
N ARG A 59 6.75 -40.33 6.42
CA ARG A 59 6.04 -40.72 5.21
C ARG A 59 5.14 -39.55 4.80
N LYS A 60 4.68 -39.51 3.54
CA LYS A 60 3.81 -38.42 3.06
C LYS A 60 2.54 -38.31 3.87
N GLY A 61 1.92 -39.40 4.27
CA GLY A 61 0.73 -39.39 5.14
C GLY A 61 0.98 -38.90 6.57
N ASP A 62 2.23 -38.72 6.98
CA ASP A 62 2.61 -38.20 8.28
C ASP A 62 2.78 -36.64 8.28
N LEU A 63 2.93 -36.06 7.12
CA LEU A 63 3.09 -34.62 6.98
C LEU A 63 1.82 -33.88 7.41
N LYS A 64 1.99 -32.73 8.06
CA LYS A 64 0.87 -31.92 8.52
C LYS A 64 0.76 -30.64 7.71
N PRO A 65 -0.47 -30.17 7.42
CA PRO A 65 -0.68 -28.86 6.80
C PRO A 65 0.02 -27.76 7.58
N ALA A 66 0.58 -26.81 6.86
CA ALA A 66 1.28 -25.68 7.45
C ALA A 66 0.30 -24.66 8.04
N LYS A 67 0.36 -24.43 9.35
CA LYS A 67 -0.55 -23.48 10.06
C LYS A 67 0.11 -22.14 10.46
N ALA A 68 1.43 -22.10 10.60
CA ALA A 68 2.16 -20.93 11.09
C ALA A 68 3.53 -20.78 10.41
N LEU A 69 3.53 -20.72 9.09
CA LEU A 69 4.75 -20.69 8.28
C LEU A 69 5.57 -19.42 8.48
N LYS A 70 4.93 -18.27 8.68
CA LYS A 70 5.63 -16.99 8.89
C LYS A 70 6.65 -17.07 10.02
N LEU A 71 6.23 -17.48 11.21
CA LEU A 71 7.14 -17.65 12.35
C LEU A 71 8.24 -18.70 12.09
N THR A 72 7.91 -19.75 11.34
CA THR A 72 8.86 -20.79 10.96
C THR A 72 9.94 -20.21 10.04
N PHE A 73 9.54 -19.42 9.05
CA PHE A 73 10.46 -18.80 8.10
C PHE A 73 11.28 -17.68 8.76
N GLU A 74 10.68 -16.88 9.64
CA GLU A 74 11.42 -15.88 10.43
C GLU A 74 12.53 -16.51 11.27
N ARG A 75 12.21 -17.59 11.99
CA ARG A 75 13.21 -18.32 12.78
C ARG A 75 14.33 -18.91 11.91
N MET A 76 13.96 -19.49 10.79
CA MET A 76 14.89 -20.07 9.84
C MET A 76 15.79 -18.99 9.24
N TYR A 77 15.22 -17.90 8.77
CA TYR A 77 15.95 -16.78 8.19
C TYR A 77 16.95 -16.15 9.18
N TYR A 78 16.49 -15.77 10.39
CA TYR A 78 17.35 -15.15 11.39
C TYR A 78 18.43 -16.11 11.91
N HIS A 79 18.15 -17.40 12.01
CA HIS A 79 19.16 -18.38 12.40
C HIS A 79 20.26 -18.46 11.32
N LEU A 80 19.90 -18.61 10.06
CA LEU A 80 20.83 -18.69 8.95
C LEU A 80 21.64 -17.39 8.78
N TYR A 81 21.00 -16.25 8.94
CA TYR A 81 21.69 -14.95 8.93
C TYR A 81 22.75 -14.84 10.04
N GLY A 82 22.41 -15.34 11.24
CA GLY A 82 23.31 -15.32 12.40
C GLY A 82 24.45 -16.34 12.32
N THR A 83 24.17 -17.56 11.91
CA THR A 83 25.08 -18.73 12.03
C THR A 83 25.59 -19.28 10.69
N GLY A 84 24.82 -19.14 9.60
CA GLY A 84 25.16 -19.68 8.29
C GLY A 84 26.36 -19.01 7.61
N PRO A 85 26.94 -19.64 6.58
CA PRO A 85 28.08 -19.10 5.83
C PRO A 85 27.70 -17.91 4.94
N ILE A 86 26.44 -17.81 4.53
CA ILE A 86 25.92 -16.77 3.65
C ILE A 86 25.43 -15.58 4.48
N LYS A 87 25.87 -14.37 4.11
CA LYS A 87 25.55 -13.14 4.86
C LYS A 87 24.72 -12.12 4.07
N ARG A 88 24.61 -12.26 2.73
CA ARG A 88 23.77 -11.40 1.93
C ARG A 88 22.33 -11.89 1.99
N GLU A 89 21.41 -11.01 2.32
CA GLU A 89 19.99 -11.32 2.48
C GLU A 89 19.39 -12.00 1.25
N GLU A 90 19.71 -11.50 0.05
CA GLU A 90 19.26 -12.06 -1.22
C GLU A 90 19.69 -13.53 -1.42
N ASN A 91 20.93 -13.82 -1.12
CA ASN A 91 21.46 -15.20 -1.27
C ASN A 91 20.84 -16.14 -0.24
N ILE A 92 20.58 -15.68 0.98
CA ILE A 92 19.85 -16.45 2.01
C ILE A 92 18.46 -16.82 1.49
N ALA A 93 17.75 -15.85 0.92
CA ALA A 93 16.41 -16.08 0.36
C ALA A 93 16.44 -17.09 -0.79
N VAL A 94 17.36 -16.95 -1.72
CA VAL A 94 17.53 -17.88 -2.85
C VAL A 94 17.81 -19.31 -2.37
N GLU A 95 18.70 -19.48 -1.40
CA GLU A 95 19.04 -20.82 -0.87
C GLU A 95 17.84 -21.45 -0.12
N ILE A 96 17.08 -20.66 0.64
CA ILE A 96 15.85 -21.14 1.27
C ILE A 96 14.85 -21.58 0.19
N ILE A 97 14.70 -20.82 -0.89
CA ILE A 97 13.80 -21.17 -2.01
C ILE A 97 14.24 -22.49 -2.64
N LYS A 98 15.53 -22.71 -2.90
CA LYS A 98 16.05 -24.01 -3.42
C LYS A 98 15.66 -25.17 -2.50
N MET A 99 15.77 -24.97 -1.19
CA MET A 99 15.39 -26.00 -0.20
C MET A 99 13.87 -26.27 -0.19
N LEU A 100 13.04 -25.21 -0.36
CA LEU A 100 11.58 -25.37 -0.49
C LEU A 100 11.22 -26.17 -1.74
N PHE A 101 11.88 -25.91 -2.86
CA PHE A 101 11.68 -26.72 -4.07
C PHE A 101 12.12 -28.16 -3.91
N CYS A 102 13.26 -28.43 -3.26
CA CYS A 102 13.65 -29.79 -2.94
C CYS A 102 12.55 -30.50 -2.15
N LYS A 103 11.93 -29.84 -1.21
CA LYS A 103 10.82 -30.38 -0.43
C LYS A 103 9.57 -30.62 -1.28
N ILE A 104 9.21 -29.68 -2.16
CA ILE A 104 8.06 -29.81 -3.07
C ILE A 104 8.27 -31.00 -4.00
N ILE A 105 9.45 -31.15 -4.63
CA ILE A 105 9.78 -32.26 -5.49
C ILE A 105 9.67 -33.61 -4.74
N ASP A 106 10.11 -33.65 -3.48
CA ASP A 106 9.97 -34.83 -2.64
C ASP A 106 8.49 -35.13 -2.32
N GLU A 107 7.68 -34.12 -1.98
CA GLU A 107 6.26 -34.34 -1.71
C GLU A 107 5.46 -34.79 -2.94
N LEU A 108 5.83 -34.35 -4.14
CA LEU A 108 5.19 -34.73 -5.41
C LEU A 108 5.71 -36.05 -6.00
N ALA A 109 6.86 -36.56 -5.52
CA ALA A 109 7.42 -37.82 -5.96
C ALA A 109 6.49 -39.02 -5.62
N PRO A 110 6.52 -40.14 -6.35
CA PRO A 110 5.63 -41.29 -6.09
C PRO A 110 5.96 -42.05 -4.81
N GLU A 111 7.20 -41.95 -4.31
CA GLU A 111 7.68 -42.67 -3.14
C GLU A 111 6.97 -42.20 -1.86
N ASP A 112 6.52 -43.11 -1.00
CA ASP A 112 5.84 -42.82 0.24
C ASP A 112 6.78 -42.25 1.33
N LEU A 113 8.03 -42.75 1.38
CA LEU A 113 9.04 -42.27 2.34
C LEU A 113 9.71 -41.00 1.85
N CYS A 114 9.58 -39.90 2.61
CA CYS A 114 10.21 -38.64 2.26
C CYS A 114 11.73 -38.71 2.28
N GLU A 115 12.40 -38.20 1.25
CA GLU A 115 13.85 -38.00 1.25
C GLU A 115 14.23 -36.71 2.01
N PHE A 116 13.35 -35.71 2.03
CA PHE A 116 13.51 -34.47 2.80
C PHE A 116 13.23 -34.71 4.29
N ARG A 117 14.16 -35.38 4.96
CA ARG A 117 14.05 -35.77 6.35
C ARG A 117 15.40 -35.79 7.07
N ALA A 118 15.36 -35.74 8.39
CA ALA A 118 16.51 -35.88 9.28
C ALA A 118 16.11 -36.65 10.54
N THR A 119 16.87 -37.65 10.91
CA THR A 119 16.71 -38.35 12.20
C THR A 119 17.48 -37.62 13.31
N PRO A 120 17.13 -37.82 14.58
CA PRO A 120 17.87 -37.20 15.71
C PRO A 120 19.35 -37.56 15.71
N THR A 121 19.67 -38.80 15.37
CA THR A 121 21.06 -39.28 15.29
C THR A 121 21.87 -38.66 14.15
N GLU A 122 21.22 -38.39 13.03
CA GLU A 122 21.84 -37.69 11.91
C GLU A 122 22.12 -36.22 12.25
N LEU A 123 21.21 -35.54 12.96
CA LEU A 123 21.38 -34.15 13.35
C LEU A 123 22.50 -33.89 14.36
N THR A 124 22.89 -34.93 15.13
CA THR A 124 23.87 -34.78 16.22
C THR A 124 25.30 -35.17 15.81
N SER A 125 25.54 -35.64 14.58
CA SER A 125 26.86 -36.06 14.14
C SER A 125 27.22 -35.53 12.75
N ASP A 126 28.49 -35.19 12.53
CA ASP A 126 28.97 -34.70 11.23
C ASP A 126 28.73 -35.73 10.12
N LYS A 127 28.85 -37.03 10.42
CA LYS A 127 28.54 -38.12 9.47
C LYS A 127 27.04 -38.08 9.12
N GLY A 128 26.18 -37.91 10.10
CA GLY A 128 24.72 -37.84 9.88
C GLY A 128 24.33 -36.62 9.04
N LYS A 129 24.91 -35.44 9.32
CA LYS A 129 24.64 -34.21 8.52
C LYS A 129 25.08 -34.40 7.06
N LYS A 130 26.19 -35.09 6.80
CA LYS A 130 26.61 -35.49 5.42
C LYS A 130 25.62 -36.41 4.74
N GLU A 131 24.97 -37.31 5.45
CA GLU A 131 23.94 -38.18 4.87
C GLU A 131 22.66 -37.38 4.55
N ILE A 132 22.29 -36.41 5.40
CA ILE A 132 21.21 -35.45 5.10
C ILE A 132 21.57 -34.66 3.83
N ARG A 133 22.77 -34.07 3.78
CA ARG A 133 23.27 -33.34 2.61
C ARG A 133 23.16 -34.16 1.33
N LYS A 134 23.59 -35.38 1.34
CA LYS A 134 23.55 -36.26 0.19
C LYS A 134 22.10 -36.49 -0.32
N ARG A 135 21.12 -36.65 0.57
CA ARG A 135 19.71 -36.75 0.18
C ARG A 135 19.20 -35.48 -0.45
N ILE A 136 19.57 -34.34 0.13
CA ILE A 136 19.16 -33.01 -0.41
C ILE A 136 19.81 -32.74 -1.76
N ASP A 137 21.10 -33.08 -1.95
CA ASP A 137 21.77 -32.95 -3.24
C ASP A 137 21.12 -33.83 -4.32
N ASN A 138 20.62 -35.04 -3.93
CA ASN A 138 19.85 -35.89 -4.83
C ASN A 138 18.49 -35.23 -5.21
N LEU A 139 17.77 -34.69 -4.25
CA LEU A 139 16.52 -33.93 -4.51
C LEU A 139 16.79 -32.69 -5.37
N TYR A 140 17.88 -31.97 -5.14
CA TYR A 140 18.28 -30.85 -5.95
C TYR A 140 18.64 -31.26 -7.39
N SER A 141 19.29 -32.39 -7.56
CA SER A 141 19.56 -32.92 -8.89
C SER A 141 18.27 -33.32 -9.63
N LYS A 142 17.27 -33.86 -8.91
CA LYS A 142 15.93 -34.13 -9.47
C LYS A 142 15.26 -32.80 -9.86
N LEU A 143 15.37 -31.75 -9.02
CA LEU A 143 14.86 -30.42 -9.30
C LEU A 143 15.49 -29.84 -10.59
N LEU A 144 16.81 -29.89 -10.73
CA LEU A 144 17.49 -29.36 -11.92
C LEU A 144 17.09 -30.13 -13.22
N SER A 145 16.65 -31.34 -13.08
CA SER A 145 16.17 -32.18 -14.20
C SER A 145 14.68 -32.03 -14.48
N ASP A 146 13.96 -31.30 -13.63
CA ASP A 146 12.53 -31.07 -13.80
C ASP A 146 12.30 -30.08 -14.95
N PRO A 147 11.42 -30.40 -15.91
CA PRO A 147 11.19 -29.54 -17.10
C PRO A 147 10.58 -28.19 -16.78
N GLU A 148 9.95 -28.04 -15.63
CA GLU A 148 9.23 -26.83 -15.22
C GLU A 148 10.07 -25.94 -14.32
N PHE A 149 10.79 -26.55 -13.37
CA PHE A 149 11.52 -25.80 -12.34
C PHE A 149 13.02 -25.75 -12.57
N GLY A 150 13.59 -26.69 -13.32
CA GLY A 150 15.03 -26.82 -13.49
C GLY A 150 15.70 -25.59 -14.12
N GLU A 151 15.02 -24.94 -15.07
CA GLU A 151 15.55 -23.74 -15.73
C GLU A 151 15.78 -22.55 -14.78
N MET A 152 15.00 -22.48 -13.66
CA MET A 152 15.17 -21.41 -12.68
C MET A 152 16.50 -21.46 -11.92
N PHE A 153 17.08 -22.63 -11.80
CA PHE A 153 18.29 -22.90 -11.00
C PHE A 153 19.44 -23.43 -11.85
N LYS A 154 19.31 -23.31 -13.16
CA LYS A 154 20.32 -23.75 -14.11
C LYS A 154 21.67 -23.10 -13.77
N ASP A 155 22.71 -23.92 -13.80
CA ASP A 155 24.09 -23.53 -13.48
C ASP A 155 24.33 -23.06 -12.03
N GLU A 156 23.36 -23.31 -11.12
CA GLU A 156 23.51 -23.02 -9.70
C GLU A 156 23.72 -24.30 -8.87
N SER A 157 24.41 -24.17 -7.74
CA SER A 157 24.61 -25.20 -6.72
C SER A 157 23.97 -24.80 -5.39
N LEU A 158 23.85 -25.74 -4.45
CA LEU A 158 23.49 -25.46 -3.08
C LEU A 158 24.74 -24.91 -2.34
N GLU A 159 24.65 -23.66 -1.86
CA GLU A 159 25.78 -22.97 -1.23
C GLU A 159 25.79 -23.10 0.31
N TYR A 160 24.71 -23.58 0.94
CA TYR A 160 24.67 -23.83 2.37
C TYR A 160 25.57 -25.00 2.77
N ASP A 161 26.18 -24.90 3.95
CA ASP A 161 26.92 -25.97 4.58
C ASP A 161 26.02 -27.08 5.15
N ASP A 162 26.62 -28.19 5.58
CA ASP A 162 25.89 -29.34 6.10
C ASP A 162 25.05 -29.00 7.34
N ASP A 163 25.51 -28.04 8.16
CA ASP A 163 24.82 -27.58 9.38
C ASP A 163 23.54 -26.81 9.02
N SER A 164 23.65 -25.87 8.09
CA SER A 164 22.53 -25.05 7.61
C SER A 164 21.47 -25.91 6.93
N ILE A 165 21.87 -26.85 6.05
CA ILE A 165 20.95 -27.77 5.40
C ILE A 165 20.25 -28.66 6.43
N ALA A 166 20.99 -29.28 7.35
CA ALA A 166 20.42 -30.12 8.40
C ALA A 166 19.42 -29.34 9.27
N TYR A 167 19.72 -28.09 9.59
CA TYR A 167 18.81 -27.22 10.33
C TYR A 167 17.52 -26.96 9.55
N ILE A 168 17.57 -26.55 8.27
CA ILE A 168 16.40 -26.29 7.43
C ILE A 168 15.51 -27.56 7.34
N VAL A 169 16.15 -28.71 7.07
CA VAL A 169 15.44 -29.99 6.99
C VAL A 169 14.75 -30.32 8.31
N SER A 170 15.41 -30.12 9.45
CA SER A 170 14.83 -30.39 10.77
C SER A 170 13.58 -29.56 11.06
N ILE A 171 13.53 -28.33 10.56
CA ILE A 171 12.39 -27.41 10.74
C ILE A 171 11.21 -27.75 9.82
N LEU A 172 11.49 -28.09 8.57
CA LEU A 172 10.44 -28.24 7.53
C LEU A 172 9.97 -29.69 7.31
N GLN A 173 10.73 -30.71 7.74
CA GLN A 173 10.46 -32.11 7.40
C GLN A 173 9.06 -32.63 7.76
N GLY A 174 8.44 -32.15 8.83
CA GLY A 174 7.11 -32.60 9.28
C GLY A 174 5.93 -31.79 8.75
N ILE A 175 6.21 -30.79 7.90
CA ILE A 175 5.21 -29.88 7.34
C ILE A 175 4.95 -30.28 5.89
N SER A 176 3.70 -30.28 5.45
CA SER A 176 3.37 -30.38 4.02
C SER A 176 3.20 -28.97 3.45
N LEU A 177 3.90 -28.70 2.34
CA LEU A 177 3.75 -27.48 1.55
C LEU A 177 2.68 -27.65 0.46
N THR A 178 2.37 -28.87 0.06
CA THR A 178 1.44 -29.20 -1.04
C THR A 178 0.08 -29.68 -0.56
N ASP A 179 -0.18 -29.72 0.76
CA ASP A 179 -1.48 -30.12 1.31
C ASP A 179 -2.54 -29.04 1.09
N GLU A 180 -3.76 -29.46 0.78
CA GLU A 180 -4.90 -28.54 0.53
C GLU A 180 -5.31 -27.71 1.75
N GLU A 181 -5.08 -28.23 2.94
CA GLU A 181 -5.35 -27.52 4.20
C GLU A 181 -4.21 -26.58 4.59
N THR A 182 -3.12 -26.56 3.82
CA THR A 182 -2.06 -25.55 4.00
C THR A 182 -2.65 -24.19 3.69
N ASN A 183 -2.65 -23.33 4.71
CA ASN A 183 -3.21 -21.98 4.59
C ASN A 183 -2.41 -21.16 3.55
N THR A 184 -3.07 -20.81 2.45
CA THR A 184 -2.47 -20.04 1.34
C THR A 184 -1.96 -18.67 1.81
N ASP A 185 -2.62 -18.08 2.81
CA ASP A 185 -2.17 -16.83 3.41
C ASP A 185 -0.87 -17.01 4.18
N ALA A 186 -0.77 -18.11 4.94
CA ALA A 186 0.45 -18.42 5.68
C ALA A 186 1.65 -18.66 4.75
N LEU A 187 1.43 -19.23 3.57
CA LEU A 187 2.46 -19.35 2.53
C LEU A 187 2.90 -17.98 2.00
N GLY A 188 1.97 -17.11 1.62
CA GLY A 188 2.27 -15.76 1.15
C GLY A 188 3.03 -14.95 2.19
N ASP A 189 2.54 -14.94 3.43
CA ASP A 189 3.20 -14.26 4.55
C ASP A 189 4.62 -14.81 4.82
N ALA A 190 4.81 -16.12 4.61
CA ALA A 190 6.11 -16.75 4.75
C ALA A 190 7.08 -16.32 3.63
N TYR A 191 6.60 -16.22 2.39
CA TYR A 191 7.41 -15.68 1.30
C TYR A 191 7.78 -14.21 1.48
N GLU A 192 6.89 -13.40 2.08
CA GLU A 192 7.22 -12.01 2.41
C GLU A 192 8.38 -11.87 3.40
N VAL A 193 8.59 -12.85 4.29
CA VAL A 193 9.75 -12.87 5.21
C VAL A 193 11.07 -13.03 4.45
N LEU A 194 11.06 -13.73 3.32
CA LEU A 194 12.25 -13.97 2.52
C LEU A 194 12.65 -12.76 1.66
N LEU A 195 11.80 -11.74 1.59
CA LEU A 195 12.12 -10.55 0.81
C LEU A 195 13.16 -9.70 1.53
N PRO A 196 14.31 -9.41 0.90
CA PRO A 196 15.33 -8.55 1.47
C PRO A 196 14.77 -7.17 1.82
N SER A 197 15.34 -6.57 2.88
CA SER A 197 14.98 -5.21 3.30
C SER A 197 15.23 -4.18 2.19
N ALA A 198 16.23 -4.40 1.34
CA ALA A 198 16.54 -3.57 0.18
C ALA A 198 15.41 -3.54 -0.87
N LEU A 199 14.65 -4.63 -1.03
CA LEU A 199 13.49 -4.67 -1.94
C LEU A 199 12.23 -4.05 -1.31
N LYS A 200 12.24 -3.84 0.02
CA LYS A 200 11.07 -3.30 0.76
C LYS A 200 11.04 -1.76 0.79
N GLY A 201 11.25 -1.09 -0.34
CA GLY A 201 11.00 0.36 -0.45
C GLY A 201 12.04 1.22 -1.16
N GLU A 202 13.28 0.78 -1.36
CA GLU A 202 14.29 1.59 -2.06
C GLU A 202 14.11 1.64 -3.58
N SER A 203 13.49 0.62 -4.17
CA SER A 203 13.27 0.49 -5.62
C SER A 203 11.88 0.88 -6.09
N GLY A 204 11.03 1.51 -5.24
CA GLY A 204 9.64 1.84 -5.58
C GLY A 204 8.73 0.61 -5.68
N GLN A 205 9.20 -0.56 -5.26
CA GLN A 205 8.42 -1.81 -5.22
C GLN A 205 7.73 -1.93 -3.86
N PHE A 206 6.40 -1.94 -3.88
CA PHE A 206 5.59 -2.04 -2.67
C PHE A 206 4.62 -3.22 -2.79
N PHE A 207 4.70 -4.14 -1.82
CA PHE A 207 3.79 -5.27 -1.76
C PHE A 207 2.41 -4.81 -1.32
N THR A 208 1.39 -5.23 -2.05
CA THR A 208 0.00 -4.90 -1.72
C THR A 208 -0.47 -5.78 -0.57
N PRO A 209 -0.92 -5.22 0.55
CA PRO A 209 -1.47 -5.99 1.66
C PRO A 209 -2.60 -6.92 1.21
N ARG A 210 -2.63 -8.14 1.76
CA ARG A 210 -3.54 -9.20 1.31
C ARG A 210 -5.01 -8.81 1.38
N GLU A 211 -5.42 -8.04 2.38
CA GLU A 211 -6.80 -7.58 2.53
C GLU A 211 -7.23 -6.70 1.34
N ILE A 212 -6.30 -5.86 0.84
CA ILE A 212 -6.52 -5.02 -0.33
C ILE A 212 -6.58 -5.90 -1.60
N VAL A 213 -5.69 -6.88 -1.71
CA VAL A 213 -5.69 -7.82 -2.84
C VAL A 213 -6.98 -8.64 -2.87
N ARG A 214 -7.42 -9.16 -1.73
CA ARG A 214 -8.70 -9.90 -1.63
C ARG A 214 -9.87 -9.06 -2.05
N PHE A 215 -9.96 -7.83 -1.53
CA PHE A 215 -11.00 -6.89 -1.94
C PHE A 215 -10.98 -6.67 -3.45
N ALA A 216 -9.81 -6.37 -4.02
CA ALA A 216 -9.65 -6.12 -5.45
C ALA A 216 -10.09 -7.31 -6.32
N ILE A 217 -9.70 -8.54 -5.93
CA ILE A 217 -10.10 -9.76 -6.64
C ILE A 217 -11.60 -10.07 -6.50
N GLU A 218 -12.20 -9.81 -5.34
CA GLU A 218 -13.65 -10.01 -5.14
C GLU A 218 -14.48 -9.00 -5.95
N VAL A 219 -13.96 -7.79 -6.19
CA VAL A 219 -14.60 -6.77 -7.05
C VAL A 219 -14.40 -7.10 -8.53
N ILE A 220 -13.17 -7.38 -8.98
CA ILE A 220 -12.89 -7.68 -10.39
C ILE A 220 -13.46 -9.05 -10.83
N ASN A 221 -13.57 -9.98 -9.89
CA ASN A 221 -14.26 -11.26 -9.96
C ASN A 221 -13.96 -12.07 -11.24
N PRO A 222 -12.76 -12.66 -11.38
CA PRO A 222 -12.43 -13.53 -12.51
C PRO A 222 -13.33 -14.77 -12.54
N ASP A 223 -13.81 -15.16 -13.75
CA ASP A 223 -14.80 -16.22 -13.93
C ASP A 223 -14.20 -17.50 -14.53
N TYR A 224 -14.17 -18.57 -13.72
CA TYR A 224 -13.70 -19.89 -14.14
C TYR A 224 -14.49 -20.43 -15.35
N LYS A 225 -15.80 -20.23 -15.39
CA LYS A 225 -16.66 -20.82 -16.45
C LYS A 225 -16.38 -20.23 -17.82
N LYS A 226 -15.92 -18.96 -17.85
CA LYS A 226 -15.57 -18.27 -19.08
C LYS A 226 -14.15 -18.58 -19.55
N ASN A 227 -13.37 -19.34 -18.76
CA ASN A 227 -11.94 -19.57 -19.00
C ASN A 227 -11.16 -18.25 -19.18
N GLU A 228 -11.45 -17.27 -18.31
CA GLU A 228 -10.85 -15.95 -18.41
C GLU A 228 -9.33 -16.01 -18.16
N LYS A 229 -8.57 -15.37 -19.05
CA LYS A 229 -7.13 -15.19 -18.89
C LYS A 229 -6.86 -14.06 -17.91
N ILE A 230 -6.05 -14.34 -16.87
CA ILE A 230 -5.65 -13.42 -15.83
C ILE A 230 -4.16 -13.09 -16.02
N LEU A 231 -3.81 -11.80 -15.99
CA LEU A 231 -2.43 -11.33 -16.11
C LEU A 231 -2.11 -10.31 -15.01
N ASP A 232 -0.89 -10.42 -14.45
CA ASP A 232 -0.26 -9.39 -13.63
C ASP A 232 1.09 -9.02 -14.26
N THR A 233 1.22 -7.78 -14.72
CA THR A 233 2.40 -7.29 -15.44
C THR A 233 3.52 -6.78 -14.55
N ALA A 234 3.28 -6.70 -13.23
CA ALA A 234 4.25 -6.36 -12.19
C ALA A 234 3.96 -7.21 -10.94
N CYS A 235 4.07 -8.56 -11.10
CA CYS A 235 3.46 -9.50 -10.17
C CYS A 235 4.14 -9.58 -8.79
N GLY A 236 5.34 -9.02 -8.63
CA GLY A 236 6.05 -9.05 -7.37
C GLY A 236 6.16 -10.46 -6.80
N SER A 237 5.66 -10.68 -5.60
CA SER A 237 5.55 -12.01 -4.97
C SER A 237 4.31 -12.82 -5.41
N ALA A 238 3.63 -12.45 -6.47
CA ALA A 238 2.38 -13.04 -6.98
C ALA A 238 1.16 -12.89 -6.04
N GLY A 239 1.09 -11.81 -5.26
CA GLY A 239 -0.01 -11.57 -4.34
C GLY A 239 -1.38 -11.58 -5.02
N PHE A 240 -1.56 -10.81 -6.10
CA PHE A 240 -2.82 -10.76 -6.85
C PHE A 240 -3.14 -12.11 -7.53
N LEU A 241 -2.15 -12.73 -8.17
CA LEU A 241 -2.35 -14.00 -8.88
C LEU A 241 -2.74 -15.15 -7.95
N SER A 242 -2.13 -15.23 -6.76
CA SER A 242 -2.44 -16.25 -5.77
C SER A 242 -3.87 -16.16 -5.25
N VAL A 243 -4.32 -14.94 -4.93
CA VAL A 243 -5.70 -14.70 -4.48
C VAL A 243 -6.71 -14.91 -5.62
N ALA A 244 -6.36 -14.53 -6.85
CA ALA A 244 -7.19 -14.83 -8.03
C ALA A 244 -7.34 -16.35 -8.21
N LEU A 245 -6.25 -17.11 -8.09
CA LEU A 245 -6.28 -18.57 -8.20
C LEU A 245 -7.06 -19.22 -7.05
N GLU A 246 -7.01 -18.67 -5.84
CA GLU A 246 -7.85 -19.09 -4.71
C GLU A 246 -9.35 -18.85 -5.00
N SER A 247 -9.70 -17.70 -5.62
CA SER A 247 -11.07 -17.44 -6.06
C SER A 247 -11.54 -18.48 -7.09
N ILE A 248 -10.71 -18.80 -8.07
CA ILE A 248 -10.98 -19.86 -9.06
C ILE A 248 -11.13 -21.22 -8.39
N ARG A 249 -10.27 -21.58 -7.42
CA ARG A 249 -10.39 -22.82 -6.65
C ARG A 249 -11.76 -22.94 -5.96
N ARG A 250 -12.20 -21.86 -5.29
CA ARG A 250 -13.53 -21.81 -4.65
C ARG A 250 -14.67 -21.99 -5.67
N GLN A 251 -14.55 -21.40 -6.85
CA GLN A 251 -15.55 -21.57 -7.92
C GLN A 251 -15.59 -23.00 -8.45
N ILE A 252 -14.43 -23.64 -8.67
CA ILE A 252 -14.31 -25.04 -9.06
C ILE A 252 -14.95 -25.93 -8.00
N ALA A 253 -14.58 -25.78 -6.74
CA ALA A 253 -15.13 -26.55 -5.63
C ALA A 253 -16.66 -26.45 -5.60
N LYS A 254 -17.22 -25.25 -5.60
CA LYS A 254 -18.68 -25.01 -5.60
C LYS A 254 -19.40 -25.63 -6.79
N LEU A 255 -18.78 -25.67 -7.98
CA LEU A 255 -19.38 -26.24 -9.18
C LEU A 255 -19.43 -27.76 -9.14
N TYR A 256 -18.46 -28.41 -8.49
CA TYR A 256 -18.23 -29.84 -8.59
C TYR A 256 -18.50 -30.61 -7.29
N GLU A 257 -18.59 -29.94 -6.13
CA GLU A 257 -19.02 -30.56 -4.87
C GLU A 257 -20.34 -31.32 -5.01
N THR A 258 -21.32 -30.68 -5.65
CA THR A 258 -22.64 -31.30 -5.90
C THR A 258 -22.61 -32.46 -6.89
N ARG A 259 -21.51 -32.66 -7.61
CA ARG A 259 -21.35 -33.73 -8.62
C ARG A 259 -20.52 -34.90 -8.10
N GLY A 260 -20.04 -34.86 -6.85
CA GLY A 260 -19.27 -35.93 -6.22
C GLY A 260 -17.88 -36.18 -6.85
N PHE A 261 -17.23 -35.14 -7.39
CA PHE A 261 -15.86 -35.27 -7.90
C PHE A 261 -14.87 -35.47 -6.76
N SER A 262 -13.85 -36.30 -7.03
CA SER A 262 -12.78 -36.51 -6.05
C SER A 262 -11.89 -35.29 -5.94
N LYS A 263 -11.17 -35.18 -4.82
CA LYS A 263 -10.20 -34.08 -4.58
C LYS A 263 -9.12 -34.04 -5.68
N GLU A 264 -8.63 -35.20 -6.14
CA GLU A 264 -7.65 -35.31 -7.22
C GLU A 264 -8.21 -34.71 -8.54
N LYS A 265 -9.51 -34.90 -8.80
CA LYS A 265 -10.13 -34.31 -9.98
C LYS A 265 -10.21 -32.76 -9.88
N LEU A 266 -10.54 -32.24 -8.71
CA LEU A 266 -10.56 -30.79 -8.46
C LEU A 266 -9.15 -30.19 -8.62
N ARG A 267 -8.11 -30.86 -8.11
CA ARG A 267 -6.70 -30.47 -8.32
C ARG A 267 -6.34 -30.45 -9.81
N SER A 268 -6.69 -31.49 -10.55
CA SER A 268 -6.43 -31.56 -11.99
C SER A 268 -7.07 -30.38 -12.75
N LEU A 269 -8.29 -29.98 -12.38
CA LEU A 269 -8.97 -28.84 -13.00
C LEU A 269 -8.28 -27.52 -12.66
N LEU A 270 -7.86 -27.33 -11.42
CA LEU A 270 -7.12 -26.15 -11.00
C LEU A 270 -5.77 -26.03 -11.71
N LYS A 271 -5.02 -27.15 -11.78
CA LYS A 271 -3.76 -27.23 -12.53
C LYS A 271 -3.93 -26.88 -14.00
N ASP A 272 -4.97 -27.40 -14.63
CA ASP A 272 -5.30 -27.12 -16.03
C ASP A 272 -5.62 -25.62 -16.23
N TYR A 273 -6.40 -25.03 -15.33
CA TYR A 273 -6.76 -23.62 -15.40
C TYR A 273 -5.52 -22.73 -15.17
N SER A 274 -4.78 -22.99 -14.09
CA SER A 274 -3.55 -22.23 -13.75
C SER A 274 -2.57 -22.24 -14.92
N GLY A 275 -2.31 -23.43 -15.50
CA GLY A 275 -1.36 -23.57 -16.61
C GLY A 275 -1.80 -22.97 -17.95
N LYS A 276 -3.09 -22.63 -18.14
CA LYS A 276 -3.60 -22.10 -19.40
C LYS A 276 -4.05 -20.64 -19.33
N TYR A 277 -4.42 -20.16 -18.15
CA TYR A 277 -5.17 -18.92 -18.02
C TYR A 277 -4.60 -17.93 -16.98
N VAL A 278 -3.56 -18.31 -16.20
CA VAL A 278 -2.98 -17.42 -15.19
C VAL A 278 -1.53 -17.12 -15.53
N PHE A 279 -1.20 -15.83 -15.67
CA PHE A 279 0.10 -15.37 -16.14
C PHE A 279 0.60 -14.20 -15.30
N GLY A 280 1.93 -14.11 -15.15
CA GLY A 280 2.57 -12.97 -14.47
C GLY A 280 3.93 -12.66 -15.05
N SER A 281 4.40 -11.43 -14.84
CA SER A 281 5.75 -11.02 -15.18
C SER A 281 6.31 -10.07 -14.13
N ASP A 282 7.62 -10.17 -13.91
CA ASP A 282 8.38 -9.24 -13.09
C ASP A 282 9.80 -9.10 -13.63
N ILE A 283 10.37 -7.90 -13.53
CA ILE A 283 11.72 -7.61 -13.99
C ILE A 283 12.78 -8.13 -13.02
N ASP A 284 12.46 -8.20 -11.73
CA ASP A 284 13.39 -8.62 -10.69
C ASP A 284 13.55 -10.14 -10.68
N PRO A 285 14.79 -10.68 -10.87
CA PRO A 285 15.02 -12.13 -10.92
C PRO A 285 14.67 -12.86 -9.61
N LEU A 286 14.81 -12.22 -8.45
CA LEU A 286 14.47 -12.83 -7.16
C LEU A 286 12.95 -12.89 -7.00
N LEU A 287 12.23 -11.81 -7.31
CA LEU A 287 10.76 -11.79 -7.28
C LEU A 287 10.17 -12.78 -8.28
N TYR A 288 10.74 -12.89 -9.47
CA TYR A 288 10.39 -13.91 -10.43
C TYR A 288 10.48 -15.34 -9.85
N ARG A 289 11.59 -15.66 -9.15
CA ARG A 289 11.77 -16.99 -8.51
C ARG A 289 10.76 -17.23 -7.39
N ILE A 290 10.55 -16.21 -6.54
CA ILE A 290 9.57 -16.25 -5.46
C ILE A 290 8.17 -16.47 -6.02
N SER A 291 7.75 -15.66 -6.97
CA SER A 291 6.41 -15.72 -7.56
C SER A 291 6.16 -17.04 -8.30
N LYS A 292 7.15 -17.51 -9.05
CA LYS A 292 7.05 -18.78 -9.77
C LYS A 292 6.94 -19.96 -8.81
N SER A 293 7.73 -19.96 -7.71
CA SER A 293 7.63 -20.98 -6.67
C SER A 293 6.27 -20.97 -5.98
N TYR A 294 5.81 -19.80 -5.62
CA TYR A 294 4.53 -19.65 -4.96
C TYR A 294 3.36 -20.08 -5.85
N MET A 295 3.35 -19.63 -7.11
CA MET A 295 2.33 -20.02 -8.07
C MET A 295 2.38 -21.49 -8.43
N ALA A 296 3.55 -22.13 -8.43
CA ALA A 296 3.68 -23.58 -8.62
C ALA A 296 3.04 -24.36 -7.48
N ILE A 297 3.23 -23.94 -6.24
CA ILE A 297 2.56 -24.54 -5.07
C ILE A 297 1.04 -24.34 -5.17
N MET A 298 0.59 -23.12 -5.43
CA MET A 298 -0.82 -22.77 -5.49
C MET A 298 -1.55 -23.36 -6.68
N GLY A 299 -0.87 -23.47 -7.81
CA GLY A 299 -1.40 -23.91 -9.11
C GLY A 299 -1.16 -25.39 -9.41
N GLU A 300 -0.73 -26.18 -8.42
CA GLU A 300 -0.47 -27.63 -8.58
C GLU A 300 0.64 -27.94 -9.58
N GLY A 301 1.68 -27.11 -9.62
CA GLY A 301 2.92 -27.37 -10.38
C GLY A 301 3.04 -26.62 -11.70
N LYS A 302 2.22 -25.63 -12.00
CA LYS A 302 2.41 -24.76 -13.17
C LYS A 302 2.30 -23.28 -12.80
N GLY A 303 3.41 -22.56 -12.96
CA GLY A 303 3.46 -21.10 -12.81
C GLY A 303 3.93 -20.45 -14.10
N ASN A 304 3.01 -19.84 -14.88
CA ASN A 304 3.37 -19.06 -16.06
C ASN A 304 3.84 -17.67 -15.66
N ILE A 305 4.96 -17.63 -14.95
CA ILE A 305 5.63 -16.40 -14.54
C ILE A 305 6.86 -16.22 -15.42
N TYR A 306 7.09 -14.99 -15.87
CA TYR A 306 8.16 -14.63 -16.79
C TYR A 306 9.06 -13.54 -16.17
N ASN A 307 10.38 -13.73 -16.29
CA ASN A 307 11.33 -12.69 -15.90
C ASN A 307 11.57 -11.76 -17.09
N LEU A 308 10.89 -10.63 -17.11
CA LEU A 308 11.00 -9.66 -18.20
C LEU A 308 10.56 -8.26 -17.75
N ASP A 309 11.03 -7.24 -18.43
CA ASP A 309 10.53 -5.88 -18.31
C ASP A 309 9.24 -5.72 -19.13
N SER A 310 8.11 -5.60 -18.46
CA SER A 310 6.80 -5.48 -19.10
C SER A 310 6.63 -4.19 -19.93
N LEU A 311 7.45 -3.17 -19.67
CA LEU A 311 7.43 -1.92 -20.42
C LEU A 311 8.29 -1.96 -21.69
N ASP A 312 9.13 -2.97 -21.86
CA ASP A 312 9.98 -3.08 -23.03
C ASP A 312 9.16 -3.23 -24.33
N LEU A 313 9.79 -2.99 -25.45
CA LEU A 313 9.15 -3.13 -26.76
C LEU A 313 8.59 -4.55 -26.91
N TYR A 314 7.35 -4.68 -27.38
CA TYR A 314 6.70 -5.98 -27.51
C TYR A 314 7.53 -7.01 -28.27
N ASP A 315 8.22 -6.57 -29.34
CA ASP A 315 9.07 -7.44 -30.16
C ASP A 315 10.31 -7.97 -29.41
N LYS A 316 10.76 -7.27 -28.37
CA LYS A 316 11.90 -7.66 -27.53
C LYS A 316 11.52 -8.58 -26.38
N LEU A 317 10.21 -8.74 -26.08
CA LEU A 317 9.75 -9.59 -25.01
C LEU A 317 10.03 -11.07 -25.31
N ASP A 318 10.05 -11.88 -24.24
CA ASP A 318 10.26 -13.33 -24.31
C ASP A 318 9.30 -14.02 -25.27
N GLU A 319 9.81 -14.94 -26.11
CA GLU A 319 9.01 -15.60 -27.12
C GLU A 319 7.91 -16.50 -26.54
N ASN A 320 8.13 -17.10 -25.38
CA ASN A 320 7.10 -17.93 -24.73
C ASN A 320 6.00 -17.04 -24.14
N PHE A 321 6.37 -15.87 -23.61
CA PHE A 321 5.40 -14.86 -23.19
C PHE A 321 4.54 -14.43 -24.38
N LYS A 322 5.16 -14.03 -25.49
CA LYS A 322 4.43 -13.57 -26.70
C LYS A 322 3.49 -14.62 -27.31
N LYS A 323 3.82 -15.91 -27.21
CA LYS A 323 2.93 -17.01 -27.64
C LYS A 323 1.64 -17.08 -26.81
N GLN A 324 1.68 -16.69 -25.55
CA GLN A 324 0.55 -16.77 -24.61
C GLN A 324 -0.20 -15.44 -24.50
N ILE A 325 0.53 -14.33 -24.53
CA ILE A 325 0.03 -12.99 -24.27
C ILE A 325 0.28 -12.12 -25.49
N SER A 326 -0.79 -11.71 -26.13
CA SER A 326 -0.76 -10.77 -27.25
C SER A 326 -1.63 -9.54 -26.95
N LYS A 327 -1.51 -8.50 -27.73
CA LYS A 327 -2.44 -7.37 -27.65
C LYS A 327 -3.88 -7.87 -27.79
N ASN A 328 -4.81 -7.30 -27.03
CA ASN A 328 -6.25 -7.61 -27.04
C ASN A 328 -6.58 -9.09 -26.71
N SER A 329 -5.80 -9.75 -25.84
CA SER A 329 -6.00 -11.18 -25.54
C SER A 329 -6.35 -11.50 -24.09
N ILE A 330 -6.30 -10.54 -23.18
CA ILE A 330 -6.47 -10.75 -21.74
C ILE A 330 -7.85 -10.31 -21.28
N ASP A 331 -8.50 -11.17 -20.49
CA ASP A 331 -9.82 -10.89 -19.94
C ASP A 331 -9.76 -10.08 -18.66
N VAL A 332 -8.78 -10.37 -17.78
CA VAL A 332 -8.63 -9.74 -16.48
C VAL A 332 -7.16 -9.38 -16.23
N ILE A 333 -6.90 -8.12 -15.91
CA ILE A 333 -5.60 -7.66 -15.42
C ILE A 333 -5.73 -7.21 -13.98
N THR A 334 -4.77 -7.61 -13.13
CA THR A 334 -4.70 -7.23 -11.73
C THR A 334 -3.25 -6.90 -11.39
N THR A 335 -2.94 -5.65 -11.09
CA THR A 335 -1.53 -5.27 -10.93
C THR A 335 -1.32 -4.10 -9.98
N ASN A 336 -0.15 -4.07 -9.36
CA ASN A 336 0.39 -2.94 -8.62
C ASN A 336 1.76 -2.58 -9.21
N PRO A 337 1.80 -1.72 -10.24
CA PRO A 337 3.06 -1.33 -10.87
C PRO A 337 3.94 -0.53 -9.91
N PRO A 338 5.27 -0.48 -10.16
CA PRO A 338 6.17 0.36 -9.39
C PRO A 338 5.79 1.84 -9.56
N PHE A 339 5.77 2.59 -8.44
CA PHE A 339 5.46 4.01 -8.44
C PHE A 339 6.40 4.80 -7.53
N GLY A 340 6.63 6.06 -7.88
CA GLY A 340 7.45 6.99 -7.10
C GLY A 340 8.17 8.00 -8.01
N THR A 341 8.34 9.21 -7.52
CA THR A 341 8.87 10.35 -8.29
C THR A 341 10.35 10.23 -8.67
N GLN A 342 11.06 9.24 -8.14
CA GLN A 342 12.49 9.03 -8.40
C GLN A 342 12.76 8.00 -9.50
N ILE A 343 11.75 7.28 -9.96
CA ILE A 343 11.88 6.21 -10.94
C ILE A 343 11.13 6.66 -12.20
N LYS A 344 11.85 7.21 -13.17
CA LYS A 344 11.28 7.52 -14.49
C LYS A 344 11.90 6.63 -15.54
N ASP A 345 11.09 6.11 -16.45
CA ASP A 345 11.61 5.52 -17.67
C ASP A 345 12.08 6.65 -18.60
N THR A 346 13.36 6.66 -18.93
CA THR A 346 14.01 7.66 -19.78
C THR A 346 14.49 7.06 -21.11
N ARG A 347 14.19 5.78 -21.37
CA ARG A 347 14.56 5.08 -22.59
C ARG A 347 13.76 5.63 -23.77
N LYS A 348 14.39 6.39 -24.63
CA LYS A 348 13.72 7.08 -25.74
C LYS A 348 12.98 6.13 -26.69
N GLU A 349 13.52 4.93 -26.92
CA GLU A 349 12.88 3.90 -27.76
C GLU A 349 11.60 3.35 -27.12
N VAL A 350 11.59 3.21 -25.79
CA VAL A 350 10.41 2.79 -25.03
C VAL A 350 9.37 3.89 -25.05
N LEU A 351 9.76 5.12 -24.66
CA LEU A 351 8.84 6.26 -24.63
C LEU A 351 8.18 6.49 -26.02
N ALA A 352 8.92 6.37 -27.11
CA ALA A 352 8.40 6.54 -28.47
C ALA A 352 7.33 5.49 -28.86
N ALA A 353 7.23 4.38 -28.14
CA ALA A 353 6.26 3.30 -28.41
C ALA A 353 4.94 3.47 -27.63
N TYR A 354 4.87 4.46 -26.73
CA TYR A 354 3.71 4.72 -25.87
C TYR A 354 3.14 6.11 -26.15
N ASP A 355 1.81 6.23 -26.18
CA ASP A 355 1.14 7.53 -26.21
C ASP A 355 1.60 8.41 -25.03
N LEU A 356 1.61 7.83 -23.82
CA LEU A 356 2.00 8.50 -22.58
C LEU A 356 3.52 8.76 -22.47
N GLY A 357 4.31 8.25 -23.38
CA GLY A 357 5.71 8.64 -23.59
C GLY A 357 5.88 9.96 -24.34
N HIS A 358 4.81 10.47 -24.92
CA HIS A 358 4.72 11.76 -25.58
C HIS A 358 4.00 12.79 -24.72
N LYS A 359 4.15 14.06 -25.04
CA LYS A 359 3.34 15.10 -24.44
C LYS A 359 1.89 14.93 -24.88
N ILE A 360 1.00 14.92 -23.89
CA ILE A 360 -0.44 14.81 -24.11
C ILE A 360 -1.06 16.22 -24.11
N VAL A 361 -1.94 16.47 -25.06
CA VAL A 361 -2.71 17.70 -25.17
C VAL A 361 -4.18 17.33 -25.43
N ASP A 362 -5.08 17.77 -24.57
CA ASP A 362 -6.49 17.39 -24.58
C ASP A 362 -6.73 15.88 -24.65
N GLY A 363 -5.88 15.11 -23.97
CA GLY A 363 -5.96 13.66 -23.87
C GLY A 363 -5.48 12.92 -25.14
N GLU A 364 -4.77 13.58 -26.05
CA GLU A 364 -4.17 12.95 -27.23
C GLU A 364 -2.65 13.22 -27.30
N PRO A 365 -1.83 12.22 -27.71
CA PRO A 365 -0.40 12.39 -27.85
C PRO A 365 -0.07 13.32 -29.02
N ILE A 366 0.91 14.19 -28.81
CA ILE A 366 1.52 14.99 -29.90
C ILE A 366 2.92 14.45 -30.21
N SER A 367 3.56 14.96 -31.27
CA SER A 367 4.87 14.46 -31.72
C SER A 367 6.05 14.77 -30.77
N GLU A 368 5.82 15.56 -29.71
CA GLU A 368 6.85 15.91 -28.72
C GLU A 368 7.06 14.75 -27.72
N LEU A 369 8.26 14.15 -27.77
CA LEU A 369 8.65 13.06 -26.89
C LEU A 369 9.09 13.61 -25.53
N LEU A 370 8.62 13.01 -24.43
CA LEU A 370 9.02 13.38 -23.08
C LEU A 370 10.49 12.99 -22.79
N ASP A 371 11.12 13.67 -21.85
CA ASP A 371 12.45 13.29 -21.35
C ASP A 371 12.43 12.08 -20.43
N GLY A 372 11.30 11.78 -19.82
CA GLY A 372 11.04 10.62 -19.00
C GLY A 372 9.60 10.61 -18.52
N GLN A 373 9.05 9.42 -18.31
CA GLN A 373 7.68 9.23 -17.80
C GLN A 373 7.66 8.32 -16.57
N ASP A 374 6.68 8.52 -15.71
CA ASP A 374 6.46 7.71 -14.52
C ASP A 374 6.01 6.29 -14.96
N PRO A 375 6.63 5.21 -14.45
CA PRO A 375 6.33 3.84 -14.89
C PRO A 375 4.87 3.45 -14.74
N ASP A 376 4.22 3.85 -13.65
CA ASP A 376 2.82 3.53 -13.37
C ASP A 376 1.88 3.99 -14.48
N LYS A 377 2.12 5.14 -15.11
CA LYS A 377 1.36 5.60 -16.27
C LYS A 377 1.60 4.74 -17.52
N LEU A 378 2.87 4.38 -17.78
CA LEU A 378 3.21 3.50 -18.89
C LEU A 378 2.60 2.10 -18.71
N PHE A 379 2.55 1.58 -17.48
CA PHE A 379 1.86 0.33 -17.16
C PHE A 379 0.36 0.41 -17.45
N VAL A 380 -0.31 1.52 -17.12
CA VAL A 380 -1.72 1.71 -17.47
C VAL A 380 -1.93 1.54 -18.98
N GLU A 381 -1.11 2.18 -19.80
CA GLU A 381 -1.22 2.07 -21.26
C GLU A 381 -0.89 0.66 -21.76
N ARG A 382 0.19 0.04 -21.25
CA ARG A 382 0.58 -1.33 -21.57
C ARG A 382 -0.57 -2.30 -21.28
N ASP A 383 -1.13 -2.22 -20.11
CA ASP A 383 -2.18 -3.12 -19.65
C ASP A 383 -3.47 -2.95 -20.45
N ILE A 384 -3.88 -1.72 -20.73
CA ILE A 384 -5.02 -1.45 -21.64
C ILE A 384 -4.76 -2.07 -23.02
N SER A 385 -3.53 -2.08 -23.51
CA SER A 385 -3.19 -2.70 -24.80
C SER A 385 -3.35 -4.22 -24.80
N TYR A 386 -3.21 -4.87 -23.67
CA TYR A 386 -3.39 -6.32 -23.53
C TYR A 386 -4.85 -6.72 -23.32
N LEU A 387 -5.68 -5.84 -22.73
CA LEU A 387 -7.10 -6.13 -22.52
C LEU A 387 -7.82 -6.43 -23.83
N LYS A 388 -8.66 -7.46 -23.83
CA LYS A 388 -9.56 -7.80 -24.95
C LYS A 388 -10.44 -6.61 -25.34
N ASP A 389 -10.57 -6.41 -26.63
CA ASP A 389 -11.55 -5.47 -27.16
C ASP A 389 -12.98 -5.97 -26.92
N ALA A 390 -13.88 -5.05 -26.61
CA ALA A 390 -15.30 -5.35 -26.57
C ALA A 390 -15.86 -5.48 -27.99
N THR A 391 -16.81 -6.39 -28.16
CA THR A 391 -17.57 -6.58 -29.41
C THR A 391 -19.09 -6.40 -29.17
N ASP A 392 -19.88 -6.45 -30.19
CA ASP A 392 -21.34 -6.39 -30.03
C ASP A 392 -21.92 -7.57 -29.24
N SER A 393 -21.19 -8.69 -29.15
CA SER A 393 -21.62 -9.92 -28.49
C SER A 393 -20.83 -10.27 -27.22
N SER A 394 -19.81 -9.52 -26.88
CA SER A 394 -18.95 -9.78 -25.71
C SER A 394 -18.43 -8.52 -25.07
N ASP A 395 -18.42 -8.51 -23.75
CA ASP A 395 -17.72 -7.49 -22.96
C ASP A 395 -16.21 -7.51 -23.26
N GLY A 396 -15.59 -6.35 -23.19
CA GLY A 396 -14.12 -6.23 -23.24
C GLY A 396 -13.46 -6.69 -21.95
N GLY A 397 -12.14 -6.78 -22.00
CA GLY A 397 -11.34 -7.07 -20.81
C GLY A 397 -11.48 -5.97 -19.75
N ARG A 398 -11.22 -6.33 -18.51
CA ARG A 398 -11.29 -5.44 -17.35
C ARG A 398 -10.02 -5.51 -16.51
N MET A 399 -9.74 -4.46 -15.77
CA MET A 399 -8.52 -4.32 -15.00
C MET A 399 -8.79 -3.69 -13.63
N VAL A 400 -8.07 -4.14 -12.63
CA VAL A 400 -7.84 -3.39 -11.39
C VAL A 400 -6.36 -3.06 -11.29
N ILE A 401 -6.07 -1.80 -11.04
CA ILE A 401 -4.71 -1.30 -10.90
C ILE A 401 -4.60 -0.41 -9.67
N VAL A 402 -3.49 -0.55 -8.93
CA VAL A 402 -3.12 0.35 -7.84
C VAL A 402 -2.40 1.55 -8.43
N LEU A 403 -2.90 2.74 -8.22
CA LEU A 403 -2.23 3.97 -8.66
C LEU A 403 -2.02 4.95 -7.51
N PRO A 404 -0.92 5.73 -7.54
CA PRO A 404 -0.75 6.87 -6.65
C PRO A 404 -1.89 7.87 -6.81
N LYS A 405 -2.40 8.39 -5.70
CA LYS A 405 -3.47 9.39 -5.71
C LYS A 405 -3.14 10.64 -6.54
N GLN A 406 -1.84 10.96 -6.70
CA GLN A 406 -1.38 12.05 -7.55
C GLN A 406 -1.89 11.96 -9.00
N ASN A 407 -1.95 10.77 -9.58
CA ASN A 407 -2.46 10.58 -10.94
C ASN A 407 -3.95 10.90 -11.06
N LEU A 408 -4.71 10.66 -9.99
CA LEU A 408 -6.16 10.79 -9.95
C LEU A 408 -6.64 12.18 -9.55
N SER A 409 -5.86 12.87 -8.71
CA SER A 409 -6.23 14.14 -8.07
C SER A 409 -5.29 15.29 -8.41
N GLY A 410 -4.09 15.02 -8.96
CA GLY A 410 -3.07 16.05 -9.20
C GLY A 410 -3.55 17.18 -10.09
N ALA A 411 -3.22 18.43 -9.72
CA ALA A 411 -3.63 19.63 -10.44
C ALA A 411 -2.63 20.08 -11.52
N ASN A 412 -1.47 19.41 -11.62
CA ASN A 412 -0.49 19.69 -12.65
C ASN A 412 -0.97 19.20 -14.03
N GLU A 413 -0.53 19.88 -15.10
CA GLU A 413 -0.91 19.61 -16.49
C GLU A 413 -0.76 18.11 -16.85
N ASP A 414 0.36 17.50 -16.50
CA ASP A 414 0.65 16.10 -16.78
C ASP A 414 -0.37 15.12 -16.17
N SER A 415 -0.80 15.35 -14.91
CA SER A 415 -1.84 14.53 -14.28
C SER A 415 -3.23 14.78 -14.88
N VAL A 416 -3.54 16.02 -15.25
CA VAL A 416 -4.82 16.36 -15.89
C VAL A 416 -4.91 15.71 -17.27
N GLU A 417 -3.87 15.84 -18.07
CA GLU A 417 -3.82 15.27 -19.43
C GLU A 417 -3.80 13.73 -19.40
N PHE A 418 -3.14 13.10 -18.42
CA PHE A 418 -3.23 11.66 -18.19
C PHE A 418 -4.69 11.22 -17.95
N ARG A 419 -5.44 11.94 -17.10
CA ARG A 419 -6.85 11.61 -16.85
C ARG A 419 -7.72 11.81 -18.08
N LYS A 420 -7.51 12.87 -18.85
CA LYS A 420 -8.18 13.07 -20.14
C LYS A 420 -7.89 11.93 -21.13
N TRP A 421 -6.62 11.50 -21.19
CA TRP A 421 -6.18 10.38 -22.02
C TRP A 421 -6.87 9.09 -21.60
N LEU A 422 -6.93 8.80 -20.30
CA LEU A 422 -7.52 7.59 -19.74
C LEU A 422 -9.04 7.52 -20.03
N LEU A 423 -9.77 8.61 -19.75
CA LEU A 423 -11.23 8.72 -19.92
C LEU A 423 -11.68 8.57 -21.38
N LYS A 424 -10.81 8.82 -22.35
CA LYS A 424 -11.08 8.61 -23.77
C LYS A 424 -10.90 7.16 -24.23
N ARG A 425 -10.25 6.32 -23.43
CA ARG A 425 -9.83 4.96 -23.85
C ARG A 425 -10.52 3.83 -23.11
N VAL A 426 -10.95 4.06 -21.89
CA VAL A 426 -11.60 3.04 -21.05
C VAL A 426 -12.74 3.64 -20.23
N GLN A 427 -13.68 2.77 -19.85
CA GLN A 427 -14.72 3.10 -18.88
C GLN A 427 -14.21 2.83 -17.47
N ILE A 428 -14.29 3.82 -16.58
CA ILE A 428 -14.02 3.64 -15.15
C ILE A 428 -15.28 3.04 -14.51
N THR A 429 -15.16 1.90 -13.84
CA THR A 429 -16.31 1.24 -13.20
C THR A 429 -16.36 1.48 -11.70
N ALA A 430 -15.19 1.57 -11.05
CA ALA A 430 -15.11 1.93 -9.64
C ALA A 430 -13.77 2.58 -9.29
N VAL A 431 -13.77 3.40 -8.24
CA VAL A 431 -12.57 4.00 -7.63
C VAL A 431 -12.66 3.90 -6.12
N ILE A 432 -11.65 3.30 -5.49
CA ILE A 432 -11.58 3.14 -4.04
C ILE A 432 -10.32 3.83 -3.55
N ASP A 433 -10.49 4.94 -2.85
CA ASP A 433 -9.37 5.63 -2.19
C ASP A 433 -8.98 4.86 -0.93
N LEU A 434 -7.69 4.54 -0.81
CA LEU A 434 -7.13 3.82 0.34
C LEU A 434 -6.56 4.79 1.38
N PRO A 435 -6.57 4.43 2.68
CA PRO A 435 -5.95 5.24 3.71
C PRO A 435 -4.43 5.31 3.51
N ARG A 436 -3.81 6.33 4.10
CA ARG A 436 -2.36 6.53 4.01
C ARG A 436 -1.55 5.36 4.56
N GLU A 437 -2.12 4.67 5.52
CA GLU A 437 -1.54 3.53 6.21
C GLU A 437 -1.46 2.29 5.33
N ALA A 438 -2.22 2.22 4.24
CA ALA A 438 -2.41 1.04 3.39
C ALA A 438 -1.10 0.37 2.95
N PHE A 439 -0.06 1.14 2.66
CA PHE A 439 1.26 0.63 2.25
C PHE A 439 2.37 0.92 3.26
N GLN A 440 2.04 1.43 4.44
CA GLN A 440 3.01 1.60 5.51
C GLN A 440 3.31 0.25 6.20
N PRO A 441 4.52 0.06 6.76
CA PRO A 441 5.58 1.06 6.93
C PRO A 441 6.45 1.34 5.69
N HIS A 442 6.22 0.68 4.56
CA HIS A 442 7.12 0.71 3.41
C HIS A 442 7.05 2.04 2.64
N THR A 443 5.86 2.59 2.45
CA THR A 443 5.66 3.92 1.87
C THR A 443 4.48 4.64 2.50
N GLY A 444 4.56 5.97 2.59
CA GLY A 444 3.43 6.82 2.98
C GLY A 444 2.67 7.41 1.78
N THR A 445 2.88 6.86 0.59
CA THR A 445 2.18 7.29 -0.63
C THR A 445 0.71 6.89 -0.53
N LYS A 446 -0.21 7.87 -0.63
CA LYS A 446 -1.63 7.59 -0.75
C LYS A 446 -1.92 6.99 -2.12
N THR A 447 -2.68 5.93 -2.15
CA THR A 447 -3.03 5.18 -3.35
C THR A 447 -4.52 4.98 -3.48
N SER A 448 -4.96 4.59 -4.67
CA SER A 448 -6.33 4.18 -4.94
C SER A 448 -6.34 2.93 -5.81
N LEU A 449 -7.35 2.10 -5.62
CA LEU A 449 -7.71 1.04 -6.56
C LEU A 449 -8.61 1.61 -7.63
N ILE A 450 -8.23 1.43 -8.89
CA ILE A 450 -9.06 1.84 -10.03
C ILE A 450 -9.48 0.61 -10.80
N PHE A 451 -10.78 0.49 -11.03
CA PHE A 451 -11.39 -0.57 -11.82
C PHE A 451 -11.79 0.00 -13.18
N LEU A 452 -11.22 -0.59 -14.21
CA LEU A 452 -11.36 -0.15 -15.60
C LEU A 452 -11.96 -1.28 -16.45
N LYS A 453 -12.73 -0.91 -17.47
CA LYS A 453 -13.29 -1.84 -18.46
C LYS A 453 -13.08 -1.29 -19.86
N LYS A 454 -12.59 -2.12 -20.76
CA LYS A 454 -12.51 -1.80 -22.17
C LYS A 454 -13.89 -2.01 -22.81
N VAL A 455 -14.41 -1.00 -23.45
CA VAL A 455 -15.74 -1.00 -24.07
C VAL A 455 -15.62 -0.63 -25.55
N LYS A 456 -16.57 -1.06 -26.38
CA LYS A 456 -16.55 -0.77 -27.81
C LYS A 456 -16.68 0.74 -28.08
N ASN A 457 -17.61 1.39 -27.39
CA ASN A 457 -17.78 2.83 -27.38
C ASN A 457 -18.02 3.25 -25.93
N ILE A 458 -17.28 4.24 -25.47
CA ILE A 458 -17.50 4.78 -24.13
C ILE A 458 -18.84 5.53 -24.14
N PRO A 459 -19.80 5.17 -23.27
CA PRO A 459 -21.06 5.88 -23.18
C PRO A 459 -20.85 7.36 -22.77
N ASP A 460 -21.70 8.25 -23.23
CA ASP A 460 -21.65 9.67 -22.85
C ASP A 460 -21.86 9.86 -21.33
N SER A 461 -22.66 9.00 -20.72
CA SER A 461 -22.95 8.97 -19.28
C SER A 461 -23.00 7.53 -18.80
N TYR A 462 -22.33 7.26 -17.68
CA TYR A 462 -22.37 5.97 -17.01
C TYR A 462 -22.09 6.13 -15.52
N PRO A 463 -22.65 5.25 -14.66
CA PRO A 463 -22.39 5.31 -13.23
C PRO A 463 -21.00 4.79 -12.89
N VAL A 464 -20.36 5.47 -11.92
CA VAL A 464 -19.06 5.09 -11.34
C VAL A 464 -19.26 4.89 -9.85
N PHE A 465 -18.95 3.69 -9.35
CA PHE A 465 -18.93 3.44 -7.91
C PHE A 465 -17.69 4.05 -7.29
N MET A 466 -17.86 4.76 -6.20
CA MET A 466 -16.77 5.38 -5.45
C MET A 466 -16.85 5.04 -3.97
N ALA A 467 -15.67 4.84 -3.35
CA ALA A 467 -15.60 4.68 -1.92
C ALA A 467 -14.31 5.26 -1.36
N VAL A 468 -14.38 5.71 -0.10
CA VAL A 468 -13.23 6.15 0.68
C VAL A 468 -13.07 5.19 1.85
N SER A 469 -11.97 4.40 1.83
CA SER A 469 -11.60 3.52 2.94
C SER A 469 -10.83 4.31 3.99
N GLU A 470 -11.17 4.10 5.26
CA GLU A 470 -10.52 4.73 6.40
C GLU A 470 -9.52 3.80 7.11
N ALA A 471 -9.71 2.47 6.99
CA ALA A 471 -8.88 1.49 7.67
C ALA A 471 -8.80 0.17 6.90
N VAL A 472 -7.59 -0.38 6.84
CA VAL A 472 -7.27 -1.64 6.14
C VAL A 472 -6.70 -2.71 7.06
N GLY A 473 -6.97 -2.64 8.37
CA GLY A 473 -6.62 -3.67 9.34
C GLY A 473 -5.31 -3.46 10.09
N HIS A 474 -4.49 -2.48 9.72
CA HIS A 474 -3.21 -2.22 10.38
C HIS A 474 -2.90 -0.71 10.51
N ASP A 475 -2.02 -0.38 11.44
CA ASP A 475 -1.52 0.97 11.66
C ASP A 475 -0.29 1.29 10.77
N ARG A 476 0.22 2.52 10.88
CA ARG A 476 1.43 2.99 10.17
C ARG A 476 2.70 2.16 10.41
N ARG A 477 2.73 1.28 11.40
CA ARG A 477 3.86 0.39 11.71
C ARG A 477 3.63 -1.03 11.21
N GLY A 478 2.49 -1.29 10.54
CA GLY A 478 2.07 -2.62 10.12
C GLY A 478 1.52 -3.49 11.24
N LEU A 479 1.18 -2.91 12.41
CA LEU A 479 0.59 -3.64 13.52
C LEU A 479 -0.94 -3.64 13.39
N SER A 480 -1.58 -4.75 13.78
CA SER A 480 -3.05 -4.86 13.74
C SER A 480 -3.74 -3.69 14.44
N LEU A 481 -4.68 -3.09 13.75
CA LEU A 481 -5.50 -1.98 14.24
C LEU A 481 -6.88 -2.52 14.60
N TYR A 482 -7.34 -2.27 15.84
CA TYR A 482 -8.60 -2.78 16.35
C TYR A 482 -9.65 -1.69 16.49
N LYS A 483 -10.92 -2.03 16.21
CA LYS A 483 -12.05 -1.15 16.48
C LYS A 483 -12.16 -0.88 17.98
N LYS A 484 -12.55 0.34 18.32
CA LYS A 484 -12.76 0.77 19.72
C LYS A 484 -14.23 1.04 19.99
N ASP A 485 -14.65 0.81 21.23
CA ASP A 485 -15.92 1.29 21.75
C ASP A 485 -15.84 2.79 22.13
N ASP A 486 -16.96 3.38 22.55
CA ASP A 486 -17.05 4.78 22.96
C ASP A 486 -16.18 5.12 24.20
N ASN A 487 -15.73 4.11 24.93
CA ASN A 487 -14.85 4.24 26.10
C ASN A 487 -13.38 4.04 25.75
N GLY A 488 -13.07 3.74 24.47
CA GLY A 488 -11.70 3.52 23.98
C GLY A 488 -11.18 2.09 24.22
N ASN A 489 -12.01 1.14 24.64
CA ASN A 489 -11.63 -0.27 24.78
C ASN A 489 -11.70 -0.99 23.42
N ASP A 490 -10.91 -2.06 23.25
CA ASP A 490 -11.01 -2.89 22.07
C ASP A 490 -12.38 -3.56 21.97
N LEU A 491 -13.03 -3.42 20.82
CA LEU A 491 -14.30 -4.09 20.54
C LEU A 491 -14.06 -5.59 20.38
N LEU A 492 -14.91 -6.41 21.00
CA LEU A 492 -14.82 -7.86 20.91
C LEU A 492 -15.97 -8.42 20.07
N ASP A 493 -15.71 -9.47 19.31
CA ASP A 493 -16.72 -10.24 18.59
C ASP A 493 -17.42 -11.28 19.51
N ASP A 494 -18.34 -12.06 18.91
CA ASP A 494 -19.10 -13.10 19.61
C ASP A 494 -18.21 -14.22 20.19
N ASN A 495 -16.98 -14.38 19.70
CA ASN A 495 -15.98 -15.34 20.18
C ASN A 495 -15.02 -14.73 21.21
N ASN A 496 -15.26 -13.50 21.64
CA ASN A 496 -14.40 -12.73 22.54
C ASN A 496 -13.01 -12.41 21.96
N GLU A 497 -12.91 -12.33 20.62
CA GLU A 497 -11.73 -11.90 19.91
C GLU A 497 -11.84 -10.42 19.53
N LYS A 498 -10.68 -9.72 19.47
CA LYS A 498 -10.64 -8.30 19.12
C LYS A 498 -11.01 -8.09 17.65
N VAL A 499 -11.95 -7.19 17.39
CA VAL A 499 -12.40 -6.85 16.04
C VAL A 499 -11.36 -5.98 15.33
N ILE A 500 -10.77 -6.49 14.26
CA ILE A 500 -9.85 -5.72 13.42
C ILE A 500 -10.60 -4.57 12.72
N TRP A 501 -10.03 -3.37 12.74
CA TRP A 501 -10.59 -2.24 12.02
C TRP A 501 -10.18 -2.30 10.54
N ASN A 502 -11.02 -2.91 9.74
CA ASN A 502 -10.91 -3.02 8.29
C ASN A 502 -12.30 -2.76 7.70
N ASP A 503 -12.45 -1.77 6.87
CA ASP A 503 -13.72 -1.38 6.25
C ASP A 503 -13.91 -1.93 4.83
N LEU A 504 -12.89 -2.54 4.24
CA LEU A 504 -12.97 -3.12 2.90
C LEU A 504 -14.09 -4.17 2.74
N PRO A 505 -14.38 -5.04 3.71
CA PRO A 505 -15.53 -5.96 3.63
C PRO A 505 -16.87 -5.24 3.52
N GLU A 506 -17.03 -4.10 4.20
CA GLU A 506 -18.23 -3.28 4.17
C GLU A 506 -18.38 -2.56 2.82
N ILE A 507 -17.28 -1.99 2.30
CA ILE A 507 -17.23 -1.43 0.94
C ILE A 507 -17.58 -2.50 -0.10
N LEU A 508 -17.06 -3.72 0.03
CA LEU A 508 -17.37 -4.84 -0.86
C LEU A 508 -18.86 -5.20 -0.84
N ALA A 509 -19.49 -5.20 0.34
CA ALA A 509 -20.91 -5.46 0.45
C ALA A 509 -21.74 -4.39 -0.29
N LYS A 510 -21.36 -3.10 -0.17
CA LYS A 510 -21.97 -1.99 -0.90
C LYS A 510 -21.75 -2.07 -2.41
N TYR A 511 -20.53 -2.45 -2.83
CA TYR A 511 -20.24 -2.68 -4.24
C TYR A 511 -21.11 -3.82 -4.83
N LYS A 512 -21.25 -4.94 -4.12
CA LYS A 512 -22.13 -6.06 -4.54
C LYS A 512 -23.62 -5.67 -4.56
N GLU A 513 -24.04 -4.75 -3.69
CA GLU A 513 -25.40 -4.17 -3.76
C GLU A 513 -25.57 -3.33 -5.02
N TYR A 514 -24.58 -2.45 -5.30
CA TYR A 514 -24.56 -1.64 -6.51
C TYR A 514 -24.59 -2.49 -7.80
N GLU A 515 -23.75 -3.54 -7.86
CA GLU A 515 -23.73 -4.46 -9.02
C GLU A 515 -25.11 -5.10 -9.32
N LYS A 516 -25.86 -5.41 -8.26
CA LYS A 516 -27.17 -6.06 -8.39
C LYS A 516 -28.31 -5.09 -8.71
N ARG A 517 -28.27 -3.87 -8.18
CA ARG A 517 -29.40 -2.93 -8.17
C ARG A 517 -29.16 -1.67 -9.00
N GLY A 518 -27.90 -1.40 -9.40
CA GLY A 518 -27.51 -0.12 -10.00
C GLY A 518 -27.51 1.07 -9.03
N SER A 519 -27.78 0.83 -7.75
CA SER A 519 -27.83 1.82 -6.68
C SER A 519 -27.37 1.20 -5.36
N ILE A 520 -27.01 2.03 -4.40
CA ILE A 520 -26.68 1.63 -3.04
C ILE A 520 -27.65 2.24 -2.04
N SER A 521 -27.90 1.53 -0.94
CA SER A 521 -28.60 2.08 0.22
C SER A 521 -27.69 3.07 0.97
N ASP A 522 -28.28 4.06 1.64
CA ASP A 522 -27.52 5.00 2.46
C ASP A 522 -26.58 4.28 3.42
N THR A 523 -25.36 4.78 3.53
CA THR A 523 -24.42 4.32 4.56
C THR A 523 -24.95 4.74 5.92
N GLN A 524 -25.17 3.77 6.80
CA GLN A 524 -25.54 4.07 8.19
C GLN A 524 -24.43 4.90 8.85
N ASN A 525 -24.81 5.77 9.79
CA ASN A 525 -23.86 6.61 10.53
C ASN A 525 -22.67 5.81 11.04
N GLY A 526 -21.46 6.14 10.59
CA GLY A 526 -20.18 5.60 11.06
C GLY A 526 -19.52 4.52 10.19
N GLY A 527 -20.04 4.22 8.98
CA GLY A 527 -19.37 3.34 8.00
C GLY A 527 -18.53 4.11 6.97
N PRO A 528 -17.75 3.39 6.11
CA PRO A 528 -16.98 4.00 5.04
C PRO A 528 -17.88 4.74 4.06
N SER A 529 -17.40 5.87 3.52
CA SER A 529 -18.17 6.62 2.51
C SER A 529 -18.21 5.82 1.21
N CYS A 530 -19.41 5.38 0.81
CA CYS A 530 -19.68 4.70 -0.45
C CYS A 530 -20.79 5.43 -1.20
N PHE A 531 -20.61 5.71 -2.49
CA PHE A 531 -21.55 6.44 -3.32
C PHE A 531 -21.39 6.13 -4.80
N VAL A 532 -22.31 6.59 -5.61
CA VAL A 532 -22.27 6.46 -7.06
C VAL A 532 -22.40 7.85 -7.66
N ILE A 533 -21.51 8.17 -8.60
CA ILE A 533 -21.60 9.42 -9.38
C ILE A 533 -21.80 9.10 -10.85
N ASP A 534 -22.34 10.07 -11.59
CA ASP A 534 -22.35 9.99 -13.05
C ASP A 534 -21.01 10.43 -13.64
N SER A 535 -20.51 9.73 -14.64
CA SER A 535 -19.27 10.10 -15.33
C SER A 535 -19.30 11.52 -15.93
N GLN A 536 -20.47 12.07 -16.19
CA GLN A 536 -20.65 13.45 -16.64
C GLN A 536 -20.15 14.46 -15.60
N GLU A 537 -20.23 14.16 -14.32
CA GLU A 537 -19.68 15.01 -13.26
C GLU A 537 -18.16 15.08 -13.39
N ILE A 538 -17.49 13.93 -13.60
CA ILE A 538 -16.05 13.85 -13.85
C ILE A 538 -15.68 14.62 -15.13
N LEU A 539 -16.47 14.43 -16.20
CA LEU A 539 -16.22 15.07 -17.49
C LEU A 539 -16.50 16.59 -17.48
N SER A 540 -17.28 17.06 -16.54
CA SER A 540 -17.59 18.49 -16.35
C SER A 540 -16.54 19.19 -15.46
N ASP A 541 -15.80 18.44 -14.64
CA ASP A 541 -14.74 19.01 -13.82
C ASP A 541 -13.54 19.43 -14.69
N PRO A 542 -13.07 20.68 -14.63
CA PRO A 542 -11.94 21.15 -15.43
C PRO A 542 -10.66 20.32 -15.25
N ALA A 543 -10.41 19.82 -14.04
CA ALA A 543 -9.26 18.98 -13.71
C ALA A 543 -9.51 17.50 -13.97
N ARG A 544 -10.74 17.09 -14.37
CA ARG A 544 -11.11 15.68 -14.58
C ARG A 544 -10.76 14.80 -13.39
N ARG A 545 -10.96 15.27 -12.15
CA ARG A 545 -10.62 14.51 -10.95
C ARG A 545 -11.43 13.22 -10.90
N ILE A 546 -10.75 12.12 -10.58
CA ILE A 546 -11.34 10.78 -10.49
C ILE A 546 -11.10 10.12 -9.13
N ASP A 547 -10.54 10.85 -8.15
CA ASP A 547 -10.38 10.36 -6.79
C ASP A 547 -11.71 10.45 -6.01
N ALA A 548 -12.04 9.38 -5.27
CA ALA A 548 -13.29 9.29 -4.53
C ALA A 548 -13.43 10.37 -3.44
N TRP A 549 -12.33 10.74 -2.80
CA TRP A 549 -12.32 11.78 -1.77
C TRP A 549 -12.89 13.11 -2.22
N TYR A 550 -12.61 13.51 -3.47
CA TYR A 550 -13.09 14.77 -4.04
C TYR A 550 -14.59 14.75 -4.27
N TRP A 551 -15.15 13.60 -4.65
CA TRP A 551 -16.56 13.42 -4.99
C TRP A 551 -17.42 12.99 -3.80
N ASP A 552 -16.84 12.81 -2.60
CA ASP A 552 -17.54 12.37 -1.39
C ASP A 552 -18.77 13.28 -1.11
N PRO A 553 -20.00 12.75 -1.16
CA PRO A 553 -21.22 13.53 -0.96
C PRO A 553 -21.24 14.25 0.40
N ASN A 554 -20.66 13.64 1.44
CA ASN A 554 -20.58 14.25 2.77
C ASN A 554 -19.82 15.57 2.76
N LYS A 555 -18.89 15.75 1.79
CA LYS A 555 -18.14 16.99 1.58
C LYS A 555 -18.77 17.89 0.51
N ASN A 556 -19.37 17.30 -0.52
CA ASN A 556 -20.03 18.05 -1.59
C ASN A 556 -21.37 18.66 -1.15
N ASN A 557 -22.09 17.98 -0.25
CA ASN A 557 -23.35 18.49 0.26
C ASN A 557 -23.23 19.84 0.94
N ILE A 558 -22.07 20.15 1.58
CA ILE A 558 -21.88 21.45 2.25
C ILE A 558 -21.97 22.62 1.27
N ALA A 559 -21.31 22.54 0.11
CA ALA A 559 -21.38 23.60 -0.90
C ALA A 559 -22.80 23.75 -1.44
N LYS A 560 -23.48 22.64 -1.75
CA LYS A 560 -24.86 22.61 -2.22
C LYS A 560 -25.85 23.12 -1.16
N GLN A 561 -25.69 22.67 0.08
CA GLN A 561 -26.51 23.12 1.20
C GLN A 561 -26.35 24.63 1.47
N LEU A 562 -25.14 25.17 1.28
CA LEU A 562 -24.89 26.61 1.34
C LEU A 562 -25.68 27.34 0.24
N GLU A 563 -25.65 26.86 -1.01
CA GLU A 563 -26.40 27.43 -2.11
C GLU A 563 -27.93 27.36 -1.86
N GLU A 564 -28.42 26.25 -1.31
CA GLU A 564 -29.83 26.05 -0.95
C GLU A 564 -30.26 26.89 0.29
N SER A 565 -29.29 27.33 1.11
CA SER A 565 -29.56 28.12 2.33
C SER A 565 -29.73 29.63 2.12
N VAL A 566 -29.65 30.10 0.87
CA VAL A 566 -29.89 31.49 0.53
C VAL A 566 -31.32 31.88 0.90
N GLY A 567 -31.47 32.92 1.74
CA GLY A 567 -32.76 33.35 2.28
C GLY A 567 -32.64 34.59 3.17
N ASP A 568 -33.27 34.54 4.33
CA ASP A 568 -33.36 35.75 5.20
C ASP A 568 -32.00 36.13 5.85
N GLU A 569 -31.20 35.15 6.25
CA GLU A 569 -29.89 35.39 6.87
C GLU A 569 -28.77 35.46 5.84
N ILE A 570 -28.70 34.45 4.94
CA ILE A 570 -27.69 34.36 3.88
C ILE A 570 -28.28 34.99 2.60
N LYS A 571 -27.75 36.14 2.20
CA LYS A 571 -28.29 36.95 1.09
C LYS A 571 -27.87 36.39 -0.28
N GLU A 572 -26.64 35.95 -0.38
CA GLU A 572 -26.06 35.37 -1.59
C GLU A 572 -24.85 34.52 -1.26
N ILE A 573 -24.41 33.69 -2.20
CA ILE A 573 -23.15 32.98 -2.15
C ILE A 573 -22.23 33.48 -3.25
N VAL A 574 -21.01 33.92 -2.89
CA VAL A 574 -20.03 34.52 -3.80
C VAL A 574 -18.76 33.67 -3.75
N ARG A 575 -18.07 33.48 -4.88
CA ARG A 575 -16.77 32.78 -4.86
C ARG A 575 -15.71 33.62 -4.18
N LEU A 576 -14.83 33.00 -3.40
CA LEU A 576 -13.74 33.72 -2.72
C LEU A 576 -12.85 34.49 -3.72
N GLY A 577 -12.63 33.94 -4.92
CA GLY A 577 -11.88 34.61 -5.98
C GLY A 577 -12.47 35.95 -6.46
N ASP A 578 -13.79 36.13 -6.31
CA ASP A 578 -14.50 37.35 -6.71
C ASP A 578 -14.48 38.43 -5.57
N LEU A 579 -13.91 38.07 -4.41
CA LEU A 579 -13.84 38.90 -3.21
C LEU A 579 -12.42 39.38 -2.85
N VAL A 580 -11.46 39.12 -3.74
CA VAL A 580 -10.04 39.43 -3.54
C VAL A 580 -9.57 40.46 -4.56
N VAL A 581 -8.48 41.15 -4.25
CA VAL A 581 -7.81 42.04 -5.21
C VAL A 581 -7.23 41.22 -6.40
N ASP A 582 -6.92 41.88 -7.49
CA ASP A 582 -6.30 41.23 -8.66
C ASP A 582 -5.09 40.36 -8.28
N ASN A 583 -5.12 39.07 -8.63
CA ASN A 583 -4.13 38.09 -8.23
C ASN A 583 -3.96 37.95 -6.71
N GLY A 584 -5.00 38.25 -5.93
CA GLY A 584 -4.97 38.24 -4.47
C GLY A 584 -4.88 36.85 -3.81
N ILE A 585 -5.00 35.73 -4.57
CA ILE A 585 -4.82 34.38 -4.05
C ILE A 585 -3.60 33.78 -4.72
N PHE A 586 -2.51 33.60 -3.97
CA PHE A 586 -1.24 33.12 -4.51
C PHE A 586 -0.36 32.47 -3.45
N TYR A 587 0.70 31.80 -3.88
CA TYR A 587 1.86 31.45 -3.06
C TYR A 587 3.15 31.85 -3.78
N PRO A 588 4.22 32.26 -3.07
CA PRO A 588 5.50 32.59 -3.69
C PRO A 588 6.19 31.30 -4.16
N GLY A 589 6.95 31.40 -5.22
CA GLY A 589 7.81 30.31 -5.70
C GLY A 589 8.91 29.97 -4.67
N ARG A 590 9.57 28.82 -4.85
CA ARG A 590 10.72 28.44 -4.03
C ARG A 590 11.88 29.41 -4.25
N HIS A 591 12.61 29.74 -3.19
CA HIS A 591 13.86 30.49 -3.26
C HIS A 591 14.97 29.76 -2.52
N LYS A 592 16.22 30.04 -2.84
CA LYS A 592 17.38 29.56 -2.08
C LYS A 592 17.36 30.24 -0.71
N ARG A 593 17.26 29.47 0.36
CA ARG A 593 17.18 29.98 1.72
C ARG A 593 18.54 30.43 2.20
N ASN A 594 18.60 31.65 2.73
CA ASN A 594 19.80 32.24 3.31
C ASN A 594 19.51 32.59 4.79
N TYR A 595 19.79 31.68 5.69
CA TYR A 595 19.55 31.88 7.12
C TYR A 595 20.69 32.67 7.77
N VAL A 596 20.30 33.63 8.63
CA VAL A 596 21.19 34.51 9.38
C VAL A 596 20.77 34.54 10.85
N GLU A 597 21.67 35.07 11.71
CA GLU A 597 21.35 35.31 13.11
C GLU A 597 20.34 36.47 13.27
N PRO A 598 19.53 36.45 14.33
CA PRO A 598 18.61 37.56 14.64
C PRO A 598 19.37 38.87 14.82
N GLY A 599 18.88 39.93 14.21
CA GLY A 599 19.48 41.28 14.28
C GLY A 599 18.68 42.31 13.50
N ASP A 600 19.13 43.58 13.52
CA ASP A 600 18.41 44.73 12.93
C ASP A 600 18.15 44.59 11.43
N ASN A 601 19.02 43.86 10.73
CA ASN A 601 18.93 43.64 9.28
C ASN A 601 18.34 42.25 8.92
N SER A 602 17.71 41.57 9.88
CA SER A 602 17.05 40.29 9.65
C SER A 602 15.58 40.32 9.99
N VAL A 603 14.81 39.40 9.39
CA VAL A 603 13.39 39.23 9.68
C VAL A 603 13.07 37.76 9.96
N PRO A 604 12.11 37.47 10.84
CA PRO A 604 11.61 36.12 11.06
C PRO A 604 11.11 35.50 9.76
N PHE A 605 11.42 34.22 9.57
CA PHE A 605 10.93 33.38 8.47
C PHE A 605 10.15 32.20 9.05
N TYR A 606 8.83 32.25 8.97
CA TYR A 606 7.94 31.24 9.52
C TYR A 606 7.66 30.09 8.55
N SER A 607 7.70 28.87 9.06
CA SER A 607 7.19 27.68 8.40
C SER A 607 5.66 27.58 8.51
N GLY A 608 5.06 26.68 7.72
CA GLY A 608 3.63 26.39 7.82
C GLY A 608 3.19 25.89 9.21
N THR A 609 4.05 25.18 9.92
CA THR A 609 3.76 24.74 11.30
C THR A 609 3.86 25.88 12.30
N GLN A 610 4.85 26.76 12.13
CA GLN A 610 5.08 27.85 13.09
C GLN A 610 3.98 28.91 13.04
N ILE A 611 3.38 29.19 11.88
CA ILE A 611 2.25 30.13 11.81
C ILE A 611 1.01 29.63 12.58
N LEU A 612 0.90 28.33 12.84
CA LEU A 612 -0.22 27.74 13.59
C LEU A 612 0.01 27.73 15.11
N GLN A 613 1.23 28.07 15.56
CA GLN A 613 1.58 28.07 16.97
C GLN A 613 1.15 29.40 17.62
N VAL A 614 0.57 29.33 18.80
CA VAL A 614 0.25 30.51 19.61
C VAL A 614 1.50 31.33 19.93
N ARG A 615 2.62 30.62 20.20
CA ARG A 615 3.96 31.19 20.43
C ARG A 615 4.95 30.40 19.60
N PRO A 616 5.30 30.87 18.39
CA PRO A 616 6.29 30.23 17.54
C PRO A 616 7.65 30.14 18.23
N PHE A 617 8.31 29.00 18.10
CA PHE A 617 9.67 28.74 18.59
C PHE A 617 10.58 28.22 17.47
N ASP A 618 11.89 28.18 17.71
CA ASP A 618 12.90 27.80 16.70
C ASP A 618 12.77 28.58 15.38
N ILE A 619 12.50 29.88 15.53
CA ILE A 619 12.29 30.77 14.39
C ILE A 619 13.61 30.98 13.66
N LYS A 620 13.63 30.77 12.37
CA LYS A 620 14.75 31.09 11.48
C LYS A 620 14.62 32.51 10.95
N TYR A 621 15.74 33.14 10.65
CA TYR A 621 15.78 34.52 10.18
C TYR A 621 16.41 34.59 8.80
N GLN A 622 15.97 35.54 7.97
CA GLN A 622 16.55 35.85 6.67
C GLN A 622 16.87 37.37 6.59
N PRO A 623 17.87 37.77 5.74
CA PRO A 623 18.14 39.21 5.57
C PRO A 623 16.95 39.96 5.00
N LYS A 624 16.67 41.15 5.51
CA LYS A 624 15.58 42.03 5.02
C LYS A 624 15.69 42.32 3.51
N ASP A 625 16.88 42.56 3.03
CA ASP A 625 17.14 43.00 1.66
C ASP A 625 17.39 41.84 0.70
N TYR A 626 17.13 40.61 1.10
CA TYR A 626 17.32 39.42 0.26
C TYR A 626 16.26 39.37 -0.85
N THR A 627 16.61 39.89 -2.01
CA THR A 627 15.71 40.03 -3.18
C THR A 627 14.96 38.75 -3.57
N PRO A 628 15.57 37.53 -3.56
CA PRO A 628 14.83 36.31 -3.88
C PRO A 628 13.68 35.98 -2.92
N ALA A 629 13.72 36.49 -1.71
CA ALA A 629 12.69 36.26 -0.69
C ALA A 629 11.60 37.34 -0.63
N ARG A 630 11.64 38.37 -1.49
CA ARG A 630 10.70 39.52 -1.43
C ARG A 630 9.24 39.13 -1.46
N LYS A 631 8.86 38.15 -2.27
CA LYS A 631 7.46 37.67 -2.37
C LYS A 631 7.00 36.86 -1.15
N HIS A 632 7.89 36.59 -0.19
CA HIS A 632 7.56 35.86 1.03
C HIS A 632 7.10 36.74 2.19
N PHE A 633 7.30 38.06 2.09
CA PHE A 633 6.76 39.00 3.08
C PHE A 633 5.24 38.91 3.11
N VAL A 634 4.69 39.07 4.31
CA VAL A 634 3.25 39.13 4.54
C VAL A 634 2.87 40.46 5.17
N GLU A 635 1.69 40.95 4.82
CA GLU A 635 1.19 42.22 5.29
C GLU A 635 -0.02 42.01 6.20
N LYS A 636 -0.31 43.00 7.02
CA LYS A 636 -1.45 42.99 7.91
C LYS A 636 -2.75 42.75 7.16
N ASP A 637 -3.68 42.05 7.81
CA ASP A 637 -5.01 41.73 7.32
C ASP A 637 -5.03 40.74 6.13
N TRP A 638 -3.86 40.13 5.77
CA TRP A 638 -3.83 38.99 4.87
C TRP A 638 -4.26 37.72 5.59
N ILE A 639 -4.99 36.85 4.88
CA ILE A 639 -5.32 35.53 5.37
C ILE A 639 -4.29 34.54 4.80
N LEU A 640 -3.76 33.70 5.67
CA LEU A 640 -2.81 32.65 5.34
C LEU A 640 -3.50 31.29 5.42
N ILE A 641 -3.35 30.47 4.38
CA ILE A 641 -3.87 29.09 4.34
C ILE A 641 -2.70 28.15 4.16
N THR A 642 -2.51 27.21 5.07
CA THR A 642 -1.45 26.20 4.92
C THR A 642 -1.71 25.37 3.66
N ARG A 643 -0.72 25.37 2.75
CA ARG A 643 -0.77 24.71 1.45
C ARG A 643 -0.30 23.26 1.52
N SER A 644 0.64 22.95 2.41
CA SER A 644 1.34 21.66 2.48
C SER A 644 1.51 21.20 3.91
N GLY A 645 1.41 19.88 4.13
CA GLY A 645 1.53 19.25 5.44
C GLY A 645 0.22 19.30 6.22
N SER A 646 0.07 20.20 7.19
CA SER A 646 -1.22 20.47 7.86
C SER A 646 -2.11 21.34 6.96
N THR A 647 -2.46 20.85 5.78
CA THR A 647 -3.15 21.57 4.71
C THR A 647 -4.53 22.08 5.13
N GLY A 648 -4.91 23.28 4.65
CA GLY A 648 -6.26 23.85 4.87
C GLY A 648 -6.44 24.55 6.22
N ARG A 649 -5.37 24.79 7.00
CA ARG A 649 -5.44 25.58 8.23
C ARG A 649 -5.31 27.06 7.92
N VAL A 650 -6.09 27.88 8.61
CA VAL A 650 -6.24 29.30 8.32
C VAL A 650 -5.67 30.14 9.45
N VAL A 651 -4.92 31.19 9.11
CA VAL A 651 -4.31 32.13 10.07
C VAL A 651 -4.47 33.55 9.56
N MET A 652 -4.80 34.49 10.43
CA MET A 652 -4.82 35.93 10.14
C MET A 652 -3.44 36.54 10.39
N VAL A 653 -2.96 37.35 9.45
CA VAL A 653 -1.76 38.17 9.65
C VAL A 653 -2.13 39.40 10.50
N THR A 654 -1.71 39.35 11.75
CA THR A 654 -1.93 40.44 12.71
C THR A 654 -0.74 41.41 12.73
N ASP A 655 -0.83 42.46 13.56
CA ASP A 655 0.25 43.47 13.73
C ASP A 655 1.59 42.84 14.18
N SER A 656 1.55 41.71 14.89
CA SER A 656 2.76 41.02 15.35
C SER A 656 3.46 40.24 14.25
N MET A 657 2.74 39.83 13.21
CA MET A 657 3.24 39.03 12.11
C MET A 657 3.51 39.81 10.84
N ALA A 658 2.91 41.01 10.71
CA ALA A 658 3.10 41.89 9.56
C ALA A 658 4.58 42.28 9.38
N GLY A 659 5.06 42.26 8.13
CA GLY A 659 6.46 42.56 7.79
C GLY A 659 7.44 41.39 8.05
N THR A 660 6.96 40.22 8.41
CA THR A 660 7.75 38.98 8.48
C THR A 660 7.66 38.21 7.18
N MET A 661 8.50 37.18 7.03
CA MET A 661 8.47 36.30 5.90
C MET A 661 7.81 34.94 6.25
N VAL A 662 7.03 34.40 5.31
CA VAL A 662 6.37 33.10 5.45
C VAL A 662 6.71 32.20 4.26
N THR A 663 6.93 30.92 4.52
CA THR A 663 7.31 29.90 3.53
C THR A 663 6.36 29.82 2.31
N GLU A 664 6.85 29.31 1.19
CA GLU A 664 6.07 28.97 -0.01
C GLU A 664 4.99 27.89 0.23
N HIS A 665 5.04 27.20 1.35
CA HIS A 665 4.05 26.18 1.74
C HIS A 665 2.77 26.77 2.33
N VAL A 666 2.54 28.06 2.12
CA VAL A 666 1.36 28.80 2.60
C VAL A 666 0.80 29.62 1.45
N ILE A 667 -0.52 29.59 1.23
CA ILE A 667 -1.25 30.46 0.31
C ILE A 667 -1.56 31.77 1.04
N ARG A 668 -1.50 32.89 0.32
CA ARG A 668 -1.93 34.21 0.75
C ARG A 668 -3.27 34.49 0.11
N VAL A 669 -4.20 35.05 0.88
CA VAL A 669 -5.49 35.56 0.41
C VAL A 669 -5.59 37.01 0.82
N ILE A 670 -5.69 37.89 -0.16
CA ILE A 670 -5.79 39.35 0.02
C ILE A 670 -7.20 39.79 -0.39
N CYS A 671 -8.08 39.88 0.59
CA CYS A 671 -9.44 40.34 0.34
C CYS A 671 -9.45 41.79 -0.15
N ASP A 672 -10.39 42.13 -1.04
CA ASP A 672 -10.67 43.50 -1.43
C ASP A 672 -11.49 44.16 -0.31
N PRO A 673 -10.94 45.21 0.40
CA PRO A 673 -11.61 45.83 1.53
C PRO A 673 -12.86 46.62 1.14
N GLU A 674 -13.05 46.93 -0.15
CA GLU A 674 -14.28 47.53 -0.66
C GLU A 674 -15.41 46.51 -0.83
N LEU A 675 -15.07 45.22 -0.97
CA LEU A 675 -16.03 44.12 -1.19
C LEU A 675 -16.37 43.36 0.09
N ILE A 676 -15.37 43.11 0.95
CA ILE A 676 -15.54 42.28 2.15
C ILE A 676 -14.47 42.53 3.20
N ASP A 677 -14.85 42.41 4.48
CA ASP A 677 -13.89 42.47 5.59
C ASP A 677 -13.11 41.14 5.71
N PRO A 678 -11.75 41.16 5.68
CA PRO A 678 -10.93 39.92 5.74
C PRO A 678 -11.14 39.12 7.04
N TYR A 679 -11.52 39.74 8.14
CA TYR A 679 -11.78 39.03 9.41
C TYR A 679 -13.08 38.24 9.38
N TYR A 680 -14.07 38.65 8.55
CA TYR A 680 -15.26 37.85 8.30
C TYR A 680 -14.90 36.58 7.47
N VAL A 681 -14.15 36.75 6.40
CA VAL A 681 -13.68 35.64 5.57
C VAL A 681 -12.82 34.67 6.38
N TYR A 682 -11.90 35.18 7.19
CA TYR A 682 -11.07 34.38 8.09
C TYR A 682 -11.92 33.57 9.07
N ALA A 683 -12.89 34.17 9.73
CA ALA A 683 -13.79 33.47 10.64
C ALA A 683 -14.57 32.38 9.94
N TYR A 684 -15.09 32.66 8.76
CA TYR A 684 -15.82 31.68 7.94
C TYR A 684 -14.92 30.47 7.55
N LEU A 685 -13.76 30.73 6.98
CA LEU A 685 -12.82 29.66 6.57
C LEU A 685 -12.29 28.86 7.75
N ALA A 686 -12.26 29.41 8.96
CA ALA A 686 -11.81 28.77 10.17
C ALA A 686 -12.89 27.88 10.85
N THR A 687 -14.13 27.85 10.34
CA THR A 687 -15.18 26.98 10.89
C THR A 687 -14.83 25.52 10.67
N GLU A 688 -15.00 24.67 11.70
CA GLU A 688 -14.61 23.25 11.64
C GLU A 688 -15.46 22.43 10.65
N ASP A 689 -16.79 22.64 10.66
CA ASP A 689 -17.74 21.83 9.92
C ASP A 689 -18.07 22.39 8.51
N ILE A 690 -17.61 23.57 8.16
CA ILE A 690 -17.91 24.20 6.87
C ILE A 690 -16.61 24.62 6.16
N GLY A 691 -15.96 25.71 6.62
CA GLY A 691 -14.81 26.28 5.93
C GLY A 691 -13.64 25.33 5.81
N LYS A 692 -13.32 24.63 6.89
CA LYS A 692 -12.29 23.58 6.91
C LYS A 692 -12.63 22.43 5.94
N VAL A 693 -13.86 21.93 5.95
CA VAL A 693 -14.28 20.84 5.07
C VAL A 693 -14.21 21.25 3.59
N LEU A 694 -14.61 22.46 3.27
CA LEU A 694 -14.48 23.02 1.92
C LEU A 694 -13.02 23.14 1.47
N LEU A 695 -12.12 23.57 2.38
CA LEU A 695 -10.68 23.62 2.10
C LEU A 695 -10.08 22.22 1.92
N GLU A 696 -10.46 21.27 2.77
CA GLU A 696 -9.99 19.88 2.70
C GLU A 696 -10.45 19.15 1.43
N LYS A 697 -11.59 19.51 0.86
CA LYS A 697 -12.05 18.98 -0.44
C LYS A 697 -11.02 19.20 -1.55
N GLY A 698 -10.34 20.35 -1.54
CA GLY A 698 -9.33 20.70 -2.52
C GLY A 698 -7.99 20.00 -2.35
N ILE A 699 -7.81 19.17 -1.31
CA ILE A 699 -6.56 18.45 -1.07
C ILE A 699 -6.31 17.46 -2.21
N TYR A 700 -5.08 17.48 -2.69
CA TYR A 700 -4.57 16.55 -3.70
C TYR A 700 -3.15 16.09 -3.32
N ALA A 701 -2.61 15.13 -4.03
CA ALA A 701 -1.28 14.53 -3.93
C ALA A 701 -1.18 13.27 -3.07
N SER A 702 -0.10 12.50 -3.32
CA SER A 702 0.06 11.15 -2.76
C SER A 702 0.96 11.09 -1.52
N VAL A 703 1.96 11.97 -1.40
CA VAL A 703 2.95 11.93 -0.31
C VAL A 703 2.74 13.05 0.69
N VAL A 704 2.61 14.28 0.20
CA VAL A 704 2.35 15.48 1.03
C VAL A 704 1.10 16.15 0.49
N ASP A 705 0.10 16.31 1.33
CA ASP A 705 -1.15 16.97 0.97
C ASP A 705 -0.92 18.41 0.52
N HIS A 706 -1.54 18.79 -0.58
CA HIS A 706 -1.47 20.12 -1.16
C HIS A 706 -2.86 20.65 -1.53
N ILE A 707 -3.00 21.97 -1.54
CA ILE A 707 -4.15 22.71 -2.07
C ILE A 707 -3.65 23.79 -3.02
N THR A 708 -4.42 24.16 -4.05
CA THR A 708 -4.01 25.18 -5.03
C THR A 708 -4.74 26.51 -4.80
N PRO A 709 -4.13 27.64 -5.21
CA PRO A 709 -4.79 28.94 -5.23
C PRO A 709 -6.06 28.95 -6.08
N GLU A 710 -6.06 28.27 -7.22
CA GLU A 710 -7.18 28.18 -8.14
C GLU A 710 -8.37 27.49 -7.48
N PHE A 711 -8.13 26.42 -6.71
CA PHE A 711 -9.19 25.77 -5.93
C PHE A 711 -9.69 26.68 -4.80
N VAL A 712 -8.79 27.33 -4.06
CA VAL A 712 -9.16 28.26 -2.98
C VAL A 712 -10.05 29.38 -3.51
N ALA A 713 -9.80 29.86 -4.73
CA ALA A 713 -10.64 30.87 -5.39
C ALA A 713 -12.08 30.40 -5.66
N THR A 714 -12.33 29.09 -5.79
CA THR A 714 -13.68 28.54 -6.04
C THR A 714 -14.53 28.37 -4.77
N ILE A 715 -13.95 28.55 -3.58
CA ILE A 715 -14.66 28.33 -2.32
C ILE A 715 -15.86 29.28 -2.20
N PRO A 716 -17.08 28.73 -1.97
CA PRO A 716 -18.28 29.55 -1.78
C PRO A 716 -18.20 30.29 -0.42
N VAL A 717 -18.41 31.60 -0.42
CA VAL A 717 -18.45 32.45 0.75
C VAL A 717 -19.88 32.97 0.90
N PRO A 718 -20.58 32.67 2.02
CA PRO A 718 -21.89 33.22 2.28
C PRO A 718 -21.81 34.72 2.62
N ARG A 719 -22.64 35.53 1.98
CA ARG A 719 -22.81 36.94 2.29
C ARG A 719 -24.01 37.14 3.20
N LEU A 720 -23.80 37.82 4.30
CA LEU A 720 -24.84 38.14 5.25
C LEU A 720 -25.30 39.64 5.07
N ALA A 721 -26.18 40.10 5.93
CA ALA A 721 -26.42 41.54 6.01
C ALA A 721 -25.12 42.27 6.40
N PRO A 722 -24.77 43.44 5.77
CA PRO A 722 -23.48 44.10 5.99
C PRO A 722 -23.17 44.39 7.47
N GLU A 723 -24.20 44.72 8.25
CA GLU A 723 -24.08 45.00 9.68
C GLU A 723 -23.66 43.74 10.45
N ARG A 724 -24.16 42.58 10.03
CA ARG A 724 -23.84 41.29 10.65
C ARG A 724 -22.44 40.82 10.29
N GLU A 725 -22.02 40.92 9.03
CA GLU A 725 -20.64 40.67 8.61
C GLU A 725 -19.66 41.53 9.39
N LYS A 726 -19.97 42.84 9.52
CA LYS A 726 -19.14 43.78 10.28
C LYS A 726 -19.08 43.42 11.77
N GLU A 727 -20.20 43.09 12.39
CA GLU A 727 -20.23 42.65 13.79
C GLU A 727 -19.31 41.44 14.04
N ILE A 728 -19.39 40.43 13.18
CA ILE A 728 -18.53 39.24 13.25
C ILE A 728 -17.07 39.66 13.08
N ALA A 729 -16.76 40.40 12.02
CA ALA A 729 -15.41 40.85 11.71
C ALA A 729 -14.79 41.66 12.87
N ASP A 730 -15.54 42.60 13.46
CA ASP A 730 -15.06 43.44 14.56
C ASP A 730 -14.77 42.61 15.82
N ARG A 731 -15.62 41.65 16.16
CA ARG A 731 -15.38 40.74 17.29
C ARG A 731 -14.15 39.83 17.07
N VAL A 732 -14.00 39.30 15.89
CA VAL A 732 -12.83 38.45 15.54
C VAL A 732 -11.55 39.29 15.55
N ARG A 733 -11.59 40.49 14.98
CA ARG A 733 -10.46 41.44 14.99
C ARG A 733 -10.05 41.80 16.44
N GLN A 734 -11.02 42.02 17.32
CA GLN A 734 -10.74 42.26 18.72
C GLN A 734 -10.10 41.07 19.41
N ALA A 735 -10.59 39.85 19.16
CA ALA A 735 -10.01 38.63 19.71
C ALA A 735 -8.55 38.43 19.27
N GLU A 736 -8.24 38.66 17.98
CA GLU A 736 -6.87 38.57 17.45
C GLU A 736 -5.94 39.64 18.07
N LYS A 737 -6.43 40.88 18.27
CA LYS A 737 -5.66 41.91 18.97
C LYS A 737 -5.36 41.54 20.43
N MET A 738 -6.33 40.97 21.14
CA MET A 738 -6.13 40.49 22.50
C MET A 738 -5.10 39.39 22.58
N ARG A 739 -5.13 38.45 21.61
CA ARG A 739 -4.13 37.37 21.50
C ARG A 739 -2.72 37.93 21.25
N ASP A 740 -2.60 38.90 20.35
CA ASP A 740 -1.32 39.55 20.07
C ASP A 740 -0.77 40.29 21.30
N GLN A 741 -1.63 41.01 22.03
CA GLN A 741 -1.22 41.70 23.24
C GLN A 741 -0.74 40.72 24.32
N ALA A 742 -1.51 39.67 24.58
CA ALA A 742 -1.13 38.64 25.55
C ALA A 742 0.21 37.99 25.22
N ASN A 743 0.50 37.75 23.92
CA ASN A 743 1.79 37.22 23.49
C ASN A 743 2.94 38.23 23.66
N LYS A 744 2.72 39.51 23.38
CA LYS A 744 3.71 40.58 23.61
C LYS A 744 4.06 40.72 25.10
N ASP A 745 3.05 40.72 25.96
CA ASP A 745 3.25 40.84 27.41
C ASP A 745 4.04 39.63 27.94
N PHE A 746 3.69 38.40 27.50
CA PHE A 746 4.43 37.22 27.89
C PHE A 746 5.90 37.26 27.44
N VAL A 747 6.18 37.63 26.19
CA VAL A 747 7.54 37.75 25.66
C VAL A 747 8.33 38.82 26.40
N PHE A 748 7.70 39.93 26.72
CA PHE A 748 8.33 41.00 27.50
C PHE A 748 8.76 40.51 28.88
N GLU A 749 7.86 39.88 29.64
CA GLU A 749 8.17 39.39 30.98
C GLU A 749 9.21 38.25 30.97
N ARG A 750 9.14 37.34 30.00
CA ARG A 750 10.16 36.32 29.81
C ARG A 750 11.55 36.94 29.61
N ASN A 751 11.66 37.95 28.75
CA ASN A 751 12.93 38.63 28.49
C ASN A 751 13.44 39.40 29.73
N GLN A 752 12.55 39.93 30.58
CA GLN A 752 12.93 40.54 31.84
C GLN A 752 13.55 39.50 32.80
N ILE A 753 12.93 38.32 32.91
CA ILE A 753 13.47 37.22 33.73
C ILE A 753 14.86 36.81 33.21
N GLU A 754 15.02 36.61 31.92
CA GLU A 754 16.30 36.24 31.30
C GLU A 754 17.38 37.30 31.60
N LYS A 755 17.05 38.57 31.47
CA LYS A 755 17.95 39.70 31.78
C LYS A 755 18.38 39.66 33.24
N ILE A 756 17.43 39.56 34.19
CA ILE A 756 17.72 39.46 35.63
C ILE A 756 18.63 38.27 35.92
N MET A 757 18.35 37.11 35.33
CA MET A 757 19.15 35.89 35.55
C MET A 757 20.59 36.08 35.03
N PHE A 758 20.77 36.60 33.80
CA PHE A 758 22.09 36.84 33.23
C PHE A 758 22.89 37.89 33.96
N GLU A 759 22.26 38.95 34.47
CA GLU A 759 22.94 39.97 35.30
C GLU A 759 23.47 39.35 36.63
N ASN A 760 22.66 38.46 37.24
CA ASN A 760 23.04 37.83 38.50
C ASN A 760 24.03 36.63 38.33
N MET A 761 24.08 36.00 37.16
CA MET A 761 25.06 34.91 36.87
C MET A 761 26.45 35.45 36.49
N LYS A 762 26.58 36.76 36.19
CA LYS A 762 27.85 37.42 35.88
C LYS A 762 28.55 37.99 37.12
N ASN A 763 27.86 38.08 38.24
CA ASN A 763 28.38 38.40 39.55
C ASN A 763 28.66 37.13 40.37
#